data_c01f17d7c9ff60b28a803363c2acc643
#
_entry.id   c01f17d7c9ff60b28a803363c2acc643
#
_cell.length_a   1.000
_cell.length_b   1.000
_cell.length_c   1.000
_cell.angle_alpha   90.00
_cell.angle_beta   90.00
_cell.angle_gamma   90.00
#
_symmetry.space_group_name_H-M   'P 1'
#
loop_
_entity.id
_entity.type
_entity.pdbx_description
1 polymer ?
#
loop_
_entity_poly.entity_id
_entity_poly.type
_entity_poly.pdbx_seq_one_letter_code
_entity_poly.pdbx_strand_id
1 'polypeptide(L)'
;MKRSSSPLAVLITILILALLLGHLGADSAFAAKKRKVDQLKYPELNPFKLPQIQKAETANGIKLRLIKNEKLPLINLSVLLKGGYAYDPPAKIGLASITAEILRIGGTKELSSEELDKLLDSNGITISISQGDDYFRISLNCLKENFDTGISILAKILQTPAFDKEKLEEIKTKMSSAISRRNDTPNSIVYREFDKLIYGDNSPFVQCQEYEHLENISTADIVKTYRTFFAPDNMLVGVTGPMEINELQELFEKHFSTWNTTAKIPPYPTVKEPTHDFKVAAAEKSNINQSYLSIGHLGIKENIEDKAKIMVFNSIFSQGFASRLNSRVRVKMGLTYGIFGGVLTEFHYPGRTFFSTFTKTESTIDAIKAIFDEILTIRKELVSAEELKEAKDYFLNSHVFNYSTPDRILFRSLSNEFYGRPEDADEKLMEDVKKVTAENVLEMAQKYLTPEKMVTLVVGNQKDIKEKAGDLSQLGTVKEIDISIKPPPLKEIIPAATPDMLKKGQEMITSLANTTYKKYKQLKSLESLTDSTMTFGDRTIDIKSKTLILYPDKMYNEASIMGGMMKVETVINGKKGVRKQMGKTMPMDEEQIEKQIFGDLYDIFNPVPKEKYQFQYLKEEKINGNTFDVIYTFDSQKNWVKFFINRETRFVEIEEKLSQFPGQQGTARTVNSDFKTIEGIPFAFQAKTYVKDKVVMETTTKQITVNPKIDLSLFKIEEEKK
;
A
#
# COMPACT_ATOMS: atom_id res chain seq x y z
N MET A 1 90.76 2.11 24.87
CA MET A 1 89.67 2.90 24.27
C MET A 1 88.38 2.59 24.96
N LYS A 2 87.95 3.45 25.88
CA LYS A 2 86.60 3.30 26.57
C LYS A 2 85.56 3.94 25.69
N ARG A 3 84.58 3.15 25.19
CA ARG A 3 83.37 3.68 24.56
C ARG A 3 82.42 4.13 25.65
N SER A 4 82.21 5.42 25.79
CA SER A 4 81.14 5.99 26.60
C SER A 4 79.79 5.79 25.87
N SER A 5 78.89 5.03 26.44
CA SER A 5 77.52 4.95 25.96
C SER A 5 76.82 6.29 26.21
N SER A 6 76.31 6.89 25.17
CA SER A 6 75.57 8.16 25.22
C SER A 6 74.36 8.05 26.17
N PRO A 7 74.15 9.00 27.08
CA PRO A 7 73.03 9.00 28.01
C PRO A 7 71.64 8.94 27.29
N LEU A 8 71.60 9.38 26.02
CA LEU A 8 70.40 9.33 25.18
C LEU A 8 70.00 7.89 24.79
N ALA A 9 70.99 7.00 24.55
CA ALA A 9 70.71 5.59 24.21
C ALA A 9 70.21 4.83 25.40
N VAL A 10 70.64 5.15 26.62
CA VAL A 10 70.08 4.54 27.85
C VAL A 10 68.65 5.02 28.10
N LEU A 11 68.36 6.29 27.85
CA LEU A 11 66.97 6.83 28.01
C LEU A 11 65.98 6.21 27.03
N ILE A 12 66.43 6.05 25.77
CA ILE A 12 65.60 5.39 24.72
C ILE A 12 65.32 3.91 25.06
N THR A 13 66.31 3.21 25.58
CA THR A 13 66.18 1.82 25.98
C THR A 13 65.22 1.65 27.18
N ILE A 14 65.29 2.57 28.15
CA ILE A 14 64.36 2.59 29.30
C ILE A 14 62.93 2.93 28.84
N LEU A 15 62.78 3.84 27.89
CA LEU A 15 61.46 4.23 27.33
C LEU A 15 60.82 3.06 26.55
N ILE A 16 61.61 2.34 25.75
CA ILE A 16 61.14 1.14 25.00
C ILE A 16 60.81 0.01 25.98
N LEU A 17 61.59 -0.17 27.04
CA LEU A 17 61.29 -1.20 28.07
C LEU A 17 60.04 -0.86 28.88
N ALA A 18 59.80 0.42 29.17
CA ALA A 18 58.56 0.89 29.82
C ALA A 18 57.33 0.75 28.91
N LEU A 19 57.47 0.98 27.63
CA LEU A 19 56.41 0.75 26.62
C LEU A 19 56.10 -0.77 26.44
N LEU A 20 57.12 -1.62 26.45
CA LEU A 20 56.93 -3.08 26.39
C LEU A 20 56.33 -3.67 27.68
N LEU A 21 56.68 -3.14 28.82
CA LEU A 21 56.08 -3.54 30.11
C LEU A 21 54.65 -3.00 30.28
N GLY A 22 54.34 -1.85 29.70
CA GLY A 22 53.00 -1.28 29.64
C GLY A 22 52.06 -2.10 28.78
N HIS A 23 52.52 -2.75 27.68
CA HIS A 23 51.74 -3.63 26.84
C HIS A 23 51.46 -5.00 27.51
N LEU A 24 52.39 -5.51 28.32
CA LEU A 24 52.20 -6.76 29.08
C LEU A 24 51.25 -6.60 30.30
N GLY A 25 51.07 -5.37 30.76
CA GLY A 25 50.11 -5.08 31.86
C GLY A 25 48.72 -4.69 31.36
N ALA A 26 48.57 -4.23 30.14
CA ALA A 26 47.30 -3.79 29.58
C ALA A 26 46.37 -4.98 29.21
N ASP A 27 46.95 -6.09 28.76
CA ASP A 27 46.15 -7.29 28.43
C ASP A 27 45.57 -8.02 29.67
N SER A 28 46.14 -7.80 30.84
CA SER A 28 45.60 -8.38 32.08
C SER A 28 44.55 -7.49 32.78
N ALA A 29 44.49 -6.18 32.44
CA ALA A 29 43.50 -5.29 33.04
C ALA A 29 42.15 -5.28 32.28
N PHE A 30 42.13 -5.72 31.00
CA PHE A 30 40.89 -5.84 30.19
C PHE A 30 40.36 -7.27 30.08
N ALA A 31 41.00 -8.25 30.67
CA ALA A 31 40.38 -9.54 30.92
C ALA A 31 39.40 -9.44 32.12
N ALA A 32 38.42 -8.54 32.04
CA ALA A 32 37.20 -8.72 32.81
C ALA A 32 36.71 -10.13 32.50
N LYS A 33 36.84 -11.08 33.43
CA LYS A 33 36.29 -12.43 33.34
C LYS A 33 34.92 -12.31 32.71
N LYS A 34 34.78 -12.72 31.46
CA LYS A 34 33.45 -12.95 30.86
C LYS A 34 32.74 -13.89 31.79
N ARG A 35 31.94 -13.33 32.71
CA ARG A 35 31.03 -14.14 33.50
C ARG A 35 30.17 -14.88 32.50
N LYS A 36 30.26 -16.21 32.50
CA LYS A 36 29.35 -17.00 31.68
C LYS A 36 27.94 -16.60 32.10
N VAL A 37 27.07 -16.39 31.18
CA VAL A 37 25.64 -16.02 31.43
C VAL A 37 25.04 -16.95 32.46
N ASP A 38 25.41 -18.24 32.44
CA ASP A 38 25.01 -19.29 33.41
C ASP A 38 25.47 -19.06 34.88
N GLN A 39 26.38 -18.12 35.13
CA GLN A 39 26.86 -17.77 36.45
C GLN A 39 26.16 -16.53 37.05
N LEU A 40 25.27 -15.89 36.24
CA LEU A 40 24.44 -14.80 36.75
C LEU A 40 23.31 -15.40 37.62
N LYS A 41 23.29 -15.05 38.89
CA LYS A 41 22.14 -15.36 39.74
C LYS A 41 21.07 -14.31 39.48
N TYR A 42 20.01 -14.73 38.84
CA TYR A 42 18.82 -13.89 38.67
C TYR A 42 17.96 -14.03 39.95
N PRO A 43 17.38 -12.93 40.47
CA PRO A 43 16.37 -13.05 41.49
C PRO A 43 15.20 -13.89 40.98
N GLU A 44 14.52 -14.57 41.85
CA GLU A 44 13.25 -15.23 41.49
C GLU A 44 12.30 -14.18 40.89
N LEU A 45 11.67 -14.53 39.80
CA LEU A 45 10.67 -13.65 39.16
C LEU A 45 9.53 -13.45 40.15
N ASN A 46 9.24 -12.21 40.47
CA ASN A 46 8.05 -11.90 41.26
C ASN A 46 6.82 -12.49 40.57
N PRO A 47 5.88 -13.10 41.29
CA PRO A 47 4.66 -13.59 40.68
C PRO A 47 3.96 -12.45 40.01
N PHE A 48 3.71 -12.62 38.69
CA PHE A 48 3.04 -11.63 37.89
C PHE A 48 1.58 -11.53 38.34
N LYS A 49 1.20 -10.38 38.90
CA LYS A 49 -0.19 -10.08 39.26
C LYS A 49 -0.77 -9.14 38.24
N LEU A 50 -1.78 -9.62 37.51
CA LEU A 50 -2.57 -8.76 36.65
C LEU A 50 -3.34 -7.74 37.49
N PRO A 51 -3.43 -6.46 37.05
CA PRO A 51 -4.31 -5.50 37.69
C PRO A 51 -5.76 -5.97 37.56
N GLN A 52 -6.57 -5.67 38.56
CA GLN A 52 -7.99 -5.98 38.54
C GLN A 52 -8.68 -5.16 37.44
N ILE A 53 -9.42 -5.85 36.59
CA ILE A 53 -10.27 -5.20 35.59
C ILE A 53 -11.65 -5.05 36.20
N GLN A 54 -12.06 -3.79 36.38
CA GLN A 54 -13.40 -3.44 36.81
C GLN A 54 -14.37 -3.53 35.66
N LYS A 55 -15.60 -4.01 35.90
CA LYS A 55 -16.60 -4.24 34.83
C LYS A 55 -17.90 -3.50 35.21
N ALA A 56 -18.50 -2.85 34.22
CA ALA A 56 -19.83 -2.27 34.29
C ALA A 56 -20.53 -2.41 32.93
N GLU A 57 -21.82 -2.13 32.89
CA GLU A 57 -22.61 -2.11 31.67
C GLU A 57 -23.64 -0.99 31.76
N THR A 58 -23.85 -0.26 30.67
CA THR A 58 -24.87 0.79 30.60
C THR A 58 -26.25 0.18 30.33
N ALA A 59 -27.30 0.94 30.59
CA ALA A 59 -28.68 0.51 30.41
C ALA A 59 -28.99 0.10 28.96
N ASN A 60 -28.28 0.68 27.96
CA ASN A 60 -28.43 0.35 26.54
C ASN A 60 -27.41 -0.68 26.02
N GLY A 61 -26.69 -1.36 26.90
CA GLY A 61 -25.88 -2.54 26.59
C GLY A 61 -24.42 -2.27 26.24
N ILE A 62 -23.87 -1.06 26.46
CA ILE A 62 -22.43 -0.81 26.30
C ILE A 62 -21.66 -1.49 27.44
N LYS A 63 -20.74 -2.39 27.09
CA LYS A 63 -19.90 -3.10 28.06
C LYS A 63 -18.66 -2.28 28.38
N LEU A 64 -18.46 -1.95 29.65
CA LEU A 64 -17.34 -1.13 30.12
C LEU A 64 -16.34 -1.98 30.92
N ARG A 65 -15.05 -1.78 30.63
CA ARG A 65 -13.92 -2.43 31.28
C ARG A 65 -12.90 -1.37 31.67
N LEU A 66 -12.45 -1.35 32.91
CA LEU A 66 -11.53 -0.33 33.42
C LEU A 66 -10.35 -0.96 34.16
N ILE A 67 -9.15 -0.51 33.82
CA ILE A 67 -7.96 -0.63 34.67
C ILE A 67 -7.64 0.75 35.22
N LYS A 68 -7.81 0.94 36.53
CA LYS A 68 -7.42 2.19 37.19
C LYS A 68 -5.91 2.36 37.17
N ASN A 69 -5.42 3.49 36.63
CA ASN A 69 -4.01 3.83 36.56
C ASN A 69 -3.79 5.31 36.92
N GLU A 70 -3.24 5.55 38.10
CA GLU A 70 -3.04 6.90 38.62
C GLU A 70 -1.64 7.48 38.36
N LYS A 71 -0.79 6.77 37.59
CA LYS A 71 0.59 7.20 37.36
C LYS A 71 0.69 8.49 36.55
N LEU A 72 -0.23 8.70 35.64
CA LEU A 72 -0.32 9.89 34.76
C LEU A 72 -1.79 10.30 34.64
N PRO A 73 -2.08 11.61 34.44
CA PRO A 73 -3.44 12.09 34.23
C PRO A 73 -3.92 11.86 32.79
N LEU A 74 -3.59 10.67 32.22
CA LEU A 74 -3.95 10.31 30.85
C LEU A 74 -5.07 9.26 30.87
N ILE A 75 -6.02 9.43 29.97
CA ILE A 75 -7.05 8.44 29.66
C ILE A 75 -6.79 7.86 28.29
N ASN A 76 -6.71 6.54 28.21
CA ASN A 76 -6.72 5.80 26.97
C ASN A 76 -8.00 4.96 26.89
N LEU A 77 -8.80 5.18 25.85
CA LEU A 77 -10.00 4.42 25.59
C LEU A 77 -9.84 3.63 24.30
N SER A 78 -10.25 2.38 24.29
CA SER A 78 -10.38 1.53 23.09
C SER A 78 -11.77 0.91 23.07
N VAL A 79 -12.46 1.00 21.92
CA VAL A 79 -13.73 0.30 21.68
C VAL A 79 -13.51 -0.74 20.61
N LEU A 80 -14.03 -1.94 20.82
CA LEU A 80 -14.17 -2.98 19.80
C LEU A 80 -15.65 -3.17 19.48
N LEU A 81 -15.96 -3.17 18.20
CA LEU A 81 -17.27 -3.51 17.66
C LEU A 81 -17.10 -4.63 16.63
N LYS A 82 -17.96 -5.65 16.67
CA LYS A 82 -18.01 -6.66 15.61
C LYS A 82 -18.34 -6.00 14.28
N GLY A 83 -17.69 -6.41 13.21
CA GLY A 83 -17.81 -5.81 11.88
C GLY A 83 -16.54 -6.01 11.07
N GLY A 84 -16.11 -5.01 10.29
CA GLY A 84 -14.85 -5.05 9.57
C GLY A 84 -14.97 -5.45 8.11
N TYR A 85 -13.82 -5.56 7.45
CA TYR A 85 -13.78 -5.71 5.99
C TYR A 85 -14.21 -7.09 5.48
N ALA A 86 -14.22 -8.12 6.32
CA ALA A 86 -14.73 -9.43 5.91
C ALA A 86 -16.20 -9.39 5.48
N TYR A 87 -16.93 -8.37 5.90
CA TYR A 87 -18.33 -8.16 5.52
C TYR A 87 -18.52 -7.25 4.29
N ASP A 88 -17.43 -6.78 3.67
CA ASP A 88 -17.53 -6.00 2.44
C ASP A 88 -18.12 -6.85 1.31
N PRO A 89 -19.14 -6.35 0.58
CA PRO A 89 -19.61 -7.04 -0.60
C PRO A 89 -18.48 -7.15 -1.65
N PRO A 90 -18.35 -8.24 -2.41
CA PRO A 90 -17.27 -8.41 -3.41
C PRO A 90 -17.14 -7.27 -4.41
N ALA A 91 -18.26 -6.60 -4.77
CA ALA A 91 -18.23 -5.44 -5.66
C ALA A 91 -17.91 -4.11 -4.95
N LYS A 92 -17.67 -4.11 -3.63
CA LYS A 92 -17.49 -2.90 -2.81
C LYS A 92 -16.37 -3.09 -1.77
N ILE A 93 -15.29 -3.74 -2.16
CA ILE A 93 -14.10 -3.92 -1.31
C ILE A 93 -13.59 -2.54 -0.88
N GLY A 94 -13.38 -2.37 0.43
CA GLY A 94 -12.98 -1.10 1.06
C GLY A 94 -14.13 -0.31 1.67
N LEU A 95 -15.37 -0.84 1.62
CA LEU A 95 -16.54 -0.17 2.21
C LEU A 95 -16.39 0.02 3.73
N ALA A 96 -15.90 -0.99 4.45
CA ALA A 96 -15.62 -0.89 5.89
C ALA A 96 -14.56 0.17 6.18
N SER A 97 -13.49 0.23 5.35
CA SER A 97 -12.43 1.22 5.48
C SER A 97 -12.94 2.64 5.28
N ILE A 98 -13.72 2.86 4.22
CA ILE A 98 -14.35 4.17 3.94
C ILE A 98 -15.32 4.54 5.07
N THR A 99 -16.09 3.58 5.58
CA THR A 99 -17.03 3.83 6.68
C THR A 99 -16.29 4.25 7.96
N ALA A 100 -15.19 3.61 8.30
CA ALA A 100 -14.37 3.98 9.46
C ALA A 100 -13.75 5.38 9.28
N GLU A 101 -13.19 5.67 8.11
CA GLU A 101 -12.53 6.95 7.83
C GLU A 101 -13.53 8.10 7.79
N ILE A 102 -14.68 7.95 7.14
CA ILE A 102 -15.67 9.02 7.04
C ILE A 102 -16.36 9.34 8.38
N LEU A 103 -16.53 8.35 9.25
CA LEU A 103 -17.00 8.60 10.62
C LEU A 103 -16.05 9.54 11.38
N ARG A 104 -14.73 9.42 11.15
CA ARG A 104 -13.75 10.27 11.84
C ARG A 104 -13.62 11.64 11.21
N ILE A 105 -13.59 11.76 9.88
CA ILE A 105 -13.27 13.02 9.19
C ILE A 105 -14.49 13.68 8.53
N GLY A 106 -15.63 13.02 8.47
CA GLY A 106 -16.82 13.51 7.79
C GLY A 106 -17.64 14.53 8.58
N GLY A 107 -17.22 14.87 9.81
CA GLY A 107 -18.00 15.75 10.68
C GLY A 107 -19.25 15.10 11.28
N THR A 108 -20.05 15.92 11.96
CA THR A 108 -21.34 15.53 12.54
C THR A 108 -22.43 16.44 12.02
N LYS A 109 -23.70 16.18 12.36
CA LYS A 109 -24.80 17.08 11.99
C LYS A 109 -24.67 18.49 12.60
N GLU A 110 -23.89 18.62 13.68
CA GLU A 110 -23.72 19.86 14.42
C GLU A 110 -22.38 20.55 14.12
N LEU A 111 -21.35 19.80 13.76
CA LEU A 111 -19.99 20.27 13.55
C LEU A 111 -19.49 19.85 12.18
N SER A 112 -18.98 20.79 11.42
CA SER A 112 -18.22 20.49 10.19
C SER A 112 -16.94 19.69 10.52
N SER A 113 -16.30 19.13 9.50
CA SER A 113 -15.02 18.43 9.64
C SER A 113 -13.95 19.31 10.28
N GLU A 114 -13.82 20.56 9.82
CA GLU A 114 -12.84 21.54 10.30
C GLU A 114 -13.11 21.97 11.74
N GLU A 115 -14.38 22.20 12.10
CA GLU A 115 -14.78 22.53 13.48
C GLU A 115 -14.51 21.38 14.43
N LEU A 116 -14.79 20.14 13.99
CA LEU A 116 -14.51 18.92 14.75
C LEU A 116 -13.01 18.78 15.02
N ASP A 117 -12.16 18.90 13.99
CA ASP A 117 -10.71 18.80 14.12
C ASP A 117 -10.15 19.90 15.02
N LYS A 118 -10.60 21.16 14.85
CA LYS A 118 -10.22 22.28 15.71
C LYS A 118 -10.60 22.04 17.17
N LEU A 119 -11.78 21.46 17.42
CA LEU A 119 -12.24 21.17 18.77
C LEU A 119 -11.39 20.08 19.43
N LEU A 120 -11.04 19.03 18.67
CA LEU A 120 -10.14 17.96 19.13
C LEU A 120 -8.75 18.50 19.44
N ASP A 121 -8.15 19.25 18.53
CA ASP A 121 -6.81 19.81 18.68
C ASP A 121 -6.71 20.80 19.84
N SER A 122 -7.69 21.68 20.00
CA SER A 122 -7.69 22.67 21.09
C SER A 122 -7.82 22.05 22.48
N ASN A 123 -8.35 20.84 22.59
CA ASN A 123 -8.48 20.10 23.86
C ASN A 123 -7.43 18.97 24.00
N GLY A 124 -6.49 18.83 23.06
CA GLY A 124 -5.50 17.75 23.08
C GLY A 124 -6.13 16.35 23.07
N ILE A 125 -7.26 16.19 22.34
CA ILE A 125 -7.98 14.93 22.20
C ILE A 125 -7.65 14.31 20.86
N THR A 126 -7.27 13.03 20.88
CA THR A 126 -7.08 12.25 19.66
C THR A 126 -8.14 11.18 19.58
N ILE A 127 -8.91 11.16 18.48
CA ILE A 127 -9.85 10.08 18.16
C ILE A 127 -9.44 9.46 16.83
N SER A 128 -9.37 8.14 16.78
CA SER A 128 -9.18 7.38 15.53
C SER A 128 -10.20 6.26 15.43
N ILE A 129 -10.65 5.99 14.20
CA ILE A 129 -11.57 4.89 13.88
C ILE A 129 -10.90 4.08 12.77
N SER A 130 -10.76 2.79 12.98
CA SER A 130 -10.12 1.86 12.05
C SER A 130 -10.92 0.55 11.98
N GLN A 131 -10.60 -0.28 11.01
CA GLN A 131 -11.21 -1.60 10.85
C GLN A 131 -10.13 -2.69 10.77
N GLY A 132 -10.47 -3.87 11.25
CA GLY A 132 -9.80 -5.13 10.96
C GLY A 132 -10.66 -5.99 10.04
N ASP A 133 -10.37 -7.26 10.00
CA ASP A 133 -11.15 -8.25 9.26
C ASP A 133 -12.54 -8.49 9.88
N ASP A 134 -12.63 -8.59 11.20
CA ASP A 134 -13.85 -8.94 11.93
C ASP A 134 -14.26 -7.91 13.00
N TYR A 135 -13.60 -6.74 13.02
CA TYR A 135 -13.91 -5.68 13.98
C TYR A 135 -13.75 -4.27 13.41
N PHE A 136 -14.46 -3.31 14.01
CA PHE A 136 -14.09 -1.91 14.03
C PHE A 136 -13.46 -1.57 15.37
N ARG A 137 -12.44 -0.73 15.34
CA ARG A 137 -11.76 -0.24 16.53
C ARG A 137 -11.81 1.29 16.59
N ILE A 138 -12.23 1.80 17.74
CA ILE A 138 -12.17 3.22 18.05
C ILE A 138 -11.14 3.41 19.16
N SER A 139 -10.28 4.41 19.04
CA SER A 139 -9.35 4.81 20.10
C SER A 139 -9.56 6.26 20.42
N LEU A 140 -9.58 6.62 21.72
CA LEU A 140 -9.59 7.99 22.20
C LEU A 140 -8.50 8.16 23.26
N ASN A 141 -7.68 9.19 23.11
CA ASN A 141 -6.62 9.53 24.06
C ASN A 141 -6.73 11.02 24.43
N CYS A 142 -6.67 11.34 25.70
CA CYS A 142 -6.70 12.71 26.20
C CYS A 142 -6.20 12.80 27.64
N LEU A 143 -6.08 14.02 28.15
CA LEU A 143 -5.95 14.26 29.58
C LEU A 143 -7.28 13.97 30.30
N LYS A 144 -7.21 13.58 31.59
CA LYS A 144 -8.41 13.30 32.41
C LYS A 144 -9.40 14.46 32.42
N GLU A 145 -8.92 15.70 32.52
CA GLU A 145 -9.76 16.91 32.53
C GLU A 145 -10.58 17.12 31.26
N ASN A 146 -10.10 16.59 30.11
CA ASN A 146 -10.77 16.70 28.83
C ASN A 146 -11.58 15.46 28.45
N PHE A 147 -11.67 14.46 29.33
CA PHE A 147 -12.30 13.19 28.99
C PHE A 147 -13.82 13.28 28.77
N ASP A 148 -14.53 14.07 29.59
CA ASP A 148 -15.97 14.33 29.39
C ASP A 148 -16.24 14.98 28.03
N THR A 149 -15.41 15.96 27.64
CA THR A 149 -15.44 16.57 26.31
C THR A 149 -15.16 15.54 25.22
N GLY A 150 -14.14 14.69 25.42
CA GLY A 150 -13.79 13.63 24.47
C GLY A 150 -14.92 12.63 24.24
N ILE A 151 -15.58 12.18 25.33
CA ILE A 151 -16.74 11.29 25.27
C ILE A 151 -17.93 11.97 24.60
N SER A 152 -18.17 13.25 24.89
CA SER A 152 -19.22 14.04 24.22
C SER A 152 -19.01 14.12 22.71
N ILE A 153 -17.77 14.39 22.27
CA ILE A 153 -17.41 14.43 20.85
C ILE A 153 -17.58 13.04 20.21
N LEU A 154 -17.07 12.00 20.86
CA LEU A 154 -17.21 10.61 20.40
C LEU A 154 -18.69 10.22 20.25
N ALA A 155 -19.52 10.59 21.20
CA ALA A 155 -20.96 10.35 21.14
C ALA A 155 -21.60 11.05 19.93
N LYS A 156 -21.24 12.30 19.62
CA LYS A 156 -21.73 13.00 18.42
C LYS A 156 -21.28 12.32 17.13
N ILE A 157 -20.00 11.92 17.04
CA ILE A 157 -19.46 11.18 15.90
C ILE A 157 -20.24 9.89 15.67
N LEU A 158 -20.56 9.16 16.74
CA LEU A 158 -21.22 7.85 16.64
C LEU A 158 -22.74 7.94 16.51
N GLN A 159 -23.42 8.95 17.05
CA GLN A 159 -24.86 9.03 17.02
C GLN A 159 -25.39 9.89 15.87
N THR A 160 -24.67 10.93 15.47
CA THR A 160 -25.12 11.91 14.49
C THR A 160 -24.08 12.23 13.41
N PRO A 161 -23.43 11.21 12.78
CA PRO A 161 -22.46 11.45 11.72
C PRO A 161 -23.11 12.18 10.53
N ALA A 162 -22.37 13.07 9.89
CA ALA A 162 -22.86 13.83 8.73
C ALA A 162 -22.75 13.00 7.42
N PHE A 163 -21.79 12.10 7.30
CA PHE A 163 -21.46 11.39 6.06
C PHE A 163 -21.27 12.34 4.88
N ASP A 164 -20.43 13.33 5.08
CA ASP A 164 -20.17 14.39 4.12
C ASP A 164 -19.71 13.86 2.76
N LYS A 165 -20.35 14.34 1.68
CA LYS A 165 -20.07 13.84 0.32
C LYS A 165 -18.73 14.31 -0.22
N GLU A 166 -18.28 15.51 0.12
CA GLU A 166 -16.99 16.01 -0.35
C GLU A 166 -15.87 15.25 0.33
N LYS A 167 -16.01 14.95 1.63
CA LYS A 167 -15.07 14.09 2.36
C LYS A 167 -15.07 12.65 1.84
N LEU A 168 -16.21 12.11 1.42
CA LEU A 168 -16.26 10.81 0.74
C LEU A 168 -15.43 10.81 -0.55
N GLU A 169 -15.55 11.85 -1.37
CA GLU A 169 -14.78 11.96 -2.61
C GLU A 169 -13.27 12.19 -2.34
N GLU A 170 -12.93 12.89 -1.26
CA GLU A 170 -11.55 13.01 -0.79
C GLU A 170 -10.95 11.65 -0.41
N ILE A 171 -11.68 10.85 0.39
CA ILE A 171 -11.28 9.48 0.77
C ILE A 171 -11.10 8.61 -0.48
N LYS A 172 -12.06 8.61 -1.41
CA LYS A 172 -11.97 7.86 -2.66
C LYS A 172 -10.76 8.27 -3.50
N THR A 173 -10.46 9.55 -3.57
CA THR A 173 -9.29 10.08 -4.29
C THR A 173 -7.98 9.58 -3.67
N LYS A 174 -7.87 9.60 -2.35
CA LYS A 174 -6.73 9.05 -1.61
C LYS A 174 -6.56 7.55 -1.87
N MET A 175 -7.65 6.78 -1.80
CA MET A 175 -7.62 5.34 -2.09
C MET A 175 -7.29 5.03 -3.54
N SER A 176 -7.81 5.80 -4.49
CA SER A 176 -7.45 5.72 -5.90
C SER A 176 -5.94 5.91 -6.13
N SER A 177 -5.34 6.87 -5.42
CA SER A 177 -3.89 7.07 -5.46
C SER A 177 -3.11 5.90 -4.86
N ALA A 178 -3.66 5.22 -3.86
CA ALA A 178 -3.07 4.01 -3.30
C ALA A 178 -3.14 2.83 -4.30
N ILE A 179 -4.27 2.66 -5.00
CA ILE A 179 -4.42 1.64 -6.05
C ILE A 179 -3.36 1.84 -7.14
N SER A 180 -3.17 3.07 -7.65
CA SER A 180 -2.18 3.35 -8.70
C SER A 180 -0.74 2.99 -8.34
N ARG A 181 -0.43 2.96 -7.04
CA ARG A 181 0.91 2.67 -6.51
C ARG A 181 1.05 1.31 -5.82
N ARG A 182 0.01 0.46 -5.88
CA ARG A 182 0.00 -0.83 -5.15
C ARG A 182 1.09 -1.81 -5.61
N ASN A 183 1.67 -1.59 -6.80
CA ASN A 183 2.75 -2.40 -7.36
C ASN A 183 4.14 -1.74 -7.20
N ASP A 184 4.27 -0.61 -6.50
CA ASP A 184 5.56 0.06 -6.33
C ASP A 184 6.53 -0.79 -5.51
N THR A 185 6.03 -1.49 -4.49
CA THR A 185 6.87 -2.35 -3.64
C THR A 185 6.63 -3.84 -3.91
N PRO A 186 7.69 -4.62 -4.14
CA PRO A 186 7.55 -6.05 -4.40
C PRO A 186 6.89 -6.82 -3.26
N ASN A 187 7.13 -6.44 -2.01
CA ASN A 187 6.49 -7.06 -0.86
C ASN A 187 4.96 -6.94 -0.89
N SER A 188 4.43 -5.76 -1.26
CA SER A 188 2.98 -5.57 -1.38
C SER A 188 2.37 -6.47 -2.45
N ILE A 189 3.10 -6.70 -3.54
CA ILE A 189 2.69 -7.65 -4.59
C ILE A 189 2.65 -9.07 -4.03
N VAL A 190 3.74 -9.49 -3.34
CA VAL A 190 3.82 -10.86 -2.79
C VAL A 190 2.67 -11.14 -1.83
N TYR A 191 2.41 -10.27 -0.86
CA TYR A 191 1.33 -10.48 0.10
C TYR A 191 -0.03 -10.56 -0.57
N ARG A 192 -0.35 -9.59 -1.42
CA ARG A 192 -1.63 -9.54 -2.12
C ARG A 192 -1.88 -10.74 -3.02
N GLU A 193 -0.92 -11.06 -3.88
CA GLU A 193 -1.09 -12.14 -4.83
C GLU A 193 -1.04 -13.52 -4.14
N PHE A 194 -0.26 -13.65 -3.07
CA PHE A 194 -0.27 -14.87 -2.27
C PHE A 194 -1.60 -15.07 -1.54
N ASP A 195 -2.20 -14.00 -0.99
CA ASP A 195 -3.54 -14.09 -0.39
C ASP A 195 -4.61 -14.51 -1.42
N LYS A 196 -4.54 -14.01 -2.66
CA LYS A 196 -5.41 -14.49 -3.75
C LYS A 196 -5.23 -15.98 -4.03
N LEU A 197 -3.99 -16.46 -4.02
CA LEU A 197 -3.69 -17.88 -4.25
C LEU A 197 -4.28 -18.76 -3.15
N ILE A 198 -4.21 -18.37 -1.89
CA ILE A 198 -4.62 -19.24 -0.77
C ILE A 198 -6.06 -19.06 -0.36
N TYR A 199 -6.66 -17.89 -0.56
CA TYR A 199 -8.07 -17.62 -0.22
C TYR A 199 -9.01 -17.60 -1.43
N GLY A 200 -8.46 -17.48 -2.67
CA GLY A 200 -9.21 -17.28 -3.90
C GLY A 200 -9.52 -15.80 -4.17
N ASP A 201 -9.53 -15.41 -5.45
CA ASP A 201 -9.66 -14.02 -5.91
C ASP A 201 -10.90 -13.29 -5.37
N ASN A 202 -12.01 -14.02 -5.18
CA ASN A 202 -13.29 -13.48 -4.73
C ASN A 202 -13.52 -13.67 -3.22
N SER A 203 -12.49 -14.03 -2.48
CA SER A 203 -12.60 -14.21 -1.03
C SER A 203 -12.72 -12.86 -0.33
N PRO A 204 -13.60 -12.72 0.69
CA PRO A 204 -13.69 -11.52 1.50
C PRO A 204 -12.42 -11.22 2.30
N PHE A 205 -11.51 -12.19 2.39
CA PHE A 205 -10.20 -12.05 3.07
C PHE A 205 -9.10 -11.56 2.15
N VAL A 206 -9.38 -11.37 0.86
CA VAL A 206 -8.46 -10.77 -0.12
C VAL A 206 -8.82 -9.31 -0.31
N GLN A 207 -8.09 -8.41 0.35
CA GLN A 207 -8.33 -6.97 0.26
C GLN A 207 -7.61 -6.34 -0.93
N CYS A 208 -7.96 -6.79 -2.13
CA CYS A 208 -7.48 -6.20 -3.38
C CYS A 208 -8.50 -5.21 -3.94
N GLN A 209 -8.41 -3.96 -3.48
CA GLN A 209 -9.29 -2.89 -3.94
C GLN A 209 -8.96 -2.49 -5.38
N GLU A 210 -10.00 -2.33 -6.21
CA GLU A 210 -9.95 -1.83 -7.58
C GLU A 210 -10.71 -0.50 -7.68
N TYR A 211 -10.45 0.26 -8.74
CA TYR A 211 -11.18 1.52 -8.99
C TYR A 211 -12.67 1.33 -9.08
N GLU A 212 -13.13 0.23 -9.70
CA GLU A 212 -14.53 -0.12 -9.81
C GLU A 212 -15.21 -0.27 -8.44
N HIS A 213 -14.51 -0.84 -7.46
CA HIS A 213 -15.03 -0.96 -6.09
C HIS A 213 -15.33 0.41 -5.49
N LEU A 214 -14.42 1.40 -5.69
CA LEU A 214 -14.60 2.77 -5.20
C LEU A 214 -15.80 3.45 -5.86
N GLU A 215 -15.98 3.26 -7.17
CA GLU A 215 -17.12 3.82 -7.90
C GLU A 215 -18.45 3.23 -7.40
N ASN A 216 -18.48 1.95 -7.08
CA ASN A 216 -19.69 1.25 -6.62
C ASN A 216 -20.08 1.60 -5.17
N ILE A 217 -19.20 2.23 -4.38
CA ILE A 217 -19.50 2.61 -3.00
C ILE A 217 -20.21 3.97 -2.99
N SER A 218 -21.43 4.00 -2.46
CA SER A 218 -22.26 5.19 -2.28
C SER A 218 -22.40 5.58 -0.81
N THR A 219 -22.84 6.81 -0.53
CA THR A 219 -23.21 7.24 0.82
C THR A 219 -24.28 6.33 1.44
N ALA A 220 -25.21 5.80 0.64
CA ALA A 220 -26.23 4.87 1.12
C ALA A 220 -25.63 3.56 1.63
N ASP A 221 -24.58 3.05 0.99
CA ASP A 221 -23.86 1.86 1.43
C ASP A 221 -23.15 2.09 2.76
N ILE A 222 -22.49 3.24 2.90
CA ILE A 222 -21.83 3.65 4.13
C ILE A 222 -22.84 3.74 5.29
N VAL A 223 -23.96 4.40 5.07
CA VAL A 223 -25.05 4.51 6.07
C VAL A 223 -25.60 3.14 6.45
N LYS A 224 -25.74 2.23 5.47
CA LYS A 224 -26.16 0.86 5.72
C LYS A 224 -25.13 0.11 6.59
N THR A 225 -23.86 0.18 6.26
CA THR A 225 -22.77 -0.45 7.02
C THR A 225 -22.70 0.11 8.44
N TYR A 226 -22.74 1.42 8.58
CA TYR A 226 -22.82 2.08 9.89
C TYR A 226 -24.00 1.55 10.73
N ARG A 227 -25.22 1.54 10.19
CA ARG A 227 -26.43 1.07 10.91
C ARG A 227 -26.38 -0.43 11.24
N THR A 228 -25.60 -1.20 10.50
CA THR A 228 -25.46 -2.64 10.73
C THR A 228 -24.57 -2.92 11.93
N PHE A 229 -23.48 -2.18 12.08
CA PHE A 229 -22.41 -2.51 13.04
C PHE A 229 -22.28 -1.54 14.20
N PHE A 230 -22.59 -0.25 14.01
CA PHE A 230 -22.41 0.76 15.05
C PHE A 230 -23.68 0.93 15.88
N ALA A 231 -23.68 0.27 17.03
CA ALA A 231 -24.77 0.32 17.99
C ALA A 231 -24.24 0.06 19.41
N PRO A 232 -24.94 0.54 20.47
CA PRO A 232 -24.48 0.40 21.86
C PRO A 232 -24.24 -1.05 22.26
N ASP A 233 -25.16 -1.97 21.93
CA ASP A 233 -25.08 -3.40 22.25
C ASP A 233 -23.91 -4.15 21.57
N ASN A 234 -23.25 -3.52 20.61
CA ASN A 234 -22.05 -4.04 19.95
C ASN A 234 -20.75 -3.40 20.48
N MET A 235 -20.83 -2.49 21.43
CA MET A 235 -19.65 -1.80 21.96
C MET A 235 -19.04 -2.52 23.16
N LEU A 236 -17.79 -2.98 23.01
CA LEU A 236 -16.95 -3.42 24.12
C LEU A 236 -15.87 -2.36 24.36
N VAL A 237 -16.02 -1.61 25.43
CA VAL A 237 -15.18 -0.45 25.76
C VAL A 237 -14.17 -0.80 26.83
N GLY A 238 -12.91 -0.51 26.59
CA GLY A 238 -11.86 -0.58 27.59
C GLY A 238 -11.24 0.78 27.84
N VAL A 239 -11.03 1.11 29.11
CA VAL A 239 -10.43 2.38 29.54
C VAL A 239 -9.28 2.12 30.51
N THR A 240 -8.17 2.83 30.34
CA THR A 240 -7.12 2.95 31.33
C THR A 240 -6.95 4.41 31.74
N GLY A 241 -6.85 4.68 33.04
CA GLY A 241 -6.66 6.04 33.53
C GLY A 241 -7.00 6.21 35.01
N PRO A 242 -6.83 7.43 35.55
CA PRO A 242 -7.06 7.73 36.97
C PRO A 242 -8.55 8.04 37.24
N MET A 243 -9.41 7.02 37.14
CA MET A 243 -10.85 7.15 37.36
C MET A 243 -11.43 5.87 37.97
N GLU A 244 -12.65 5.95 38.45
CA GLU A 244 -13.41 4.83 38.99
C GLU A 244 -14.44 4.33 37.96
N ILE A 245 -14.82 3.05 38.06
CA ILE A 245 -15.76 2.44 37.10
C ILE A 245 -17.14 3.10 37.13
N ASN A 246 -17.59 3.57 38.28
CA ASN A 246 -18.86 4.26 38.40
C ASN A 246 -18.83 5.63 37.68
N GLU A 247 -17.72 6.39 37.82
CA GLU A 247 -17.49 7.63 37.08
C GLU A 247 -17.54 7.41 35.56
N LEU A 248 -16.90 6.32 35.09
CA LEU A 248 -16.93 5.92 33.68
C LEU A 248 -18.36 5.59 33.23
N GLN A 249 -19.09 4.81 34.01
CA GLN A 249 -20.46 4.43 33.71
C GLN A 249 -21.37 5.65 33.62
N GLU A 250 -21.31 6.56 34.60
CA GLU A 250 -22.08 7.81 34.60
C GLU A 250 -21.81 8.67 33.35
N LEU A 251 -20.53 8.78 32.93
CA LEU A 251 -20.18 9.50 31.70
C LEU A 251 -20.77 8.86 30.46
N PHE A 252 -20.74 7.54 30.36
CA PHE A 252 -21.34 6.84 29.24
C PHE A 252 -22.88 6.93 29.25
N GLU A 253 -23.52 6.80 30.39
CA GLU A 253 -24.97 7.04 30.53
C GLU A 253 -25.36 8.46 30.15
N LYS A 254 -24.59 9.47 30.60
CA LYS A 254 -24.81 10.87 30.26
C LYS A 254 -24.83 11.13 28.75
N HIS A 255 -23.88 10.54 28.00
CA HIS A 255 -23.69 10.87 26.59
C HIS A 255 -24.29 9.87 25.61
N PHE A 256 -24.56 8.63 26.02
CA PHE A 256 -25.03 7.56 25.13
C PHE A 256 -26.42 7.01 25.45
N SER A 257 -27.07 7.41 26.57
CA SER A 257 -28.38 6.85 26.99
C SER A 257 -29.51 7.04 25.96
N THR A 258 -29.42 8.05 25.10
CA THR A 258 -30.39 8.31 24.03
C THR A 258 -30.15 7.48 22.77
N TRP A 259 -29.01 6.79 22.68
CA TRP A 259 -28.66 5.96 21.53
C TRP A 259 -29.27 4.55 21.66
N ASN A 260 -30.48 4.39 21.11
CA ASN A 260 -31.28 3.19 21.24
C ASN A 260 -31.38 2.40 19.93
N THR A 261 -30.20 2.14 19.32
CA THR A 261 -30.07 1.27 18.13
C THR A 261 -29.52 -0.08 18.52
N THR A 262 -29.81 -1.11 17.72
CA THR A 262 -29.30 -2.47 17.92
C THR A 262 -28.55 -2.92 16.68
N ALA A 263 -27.39 -3.52 16.88
CA ALA A 263 -26.57 -4.05 15.80
C ALA A 263 -27.25 -5.26 15.12
N LYS A 264 -27.13 -5.34 13.79
CA LYS A 264 -27.70 -6.45 12.99
C LYS A 264 -26.57 -7.20 12.28
N ILE A 265 -25.66 -7.80 13.07
CA ILE A 265 -24.45 -8.42 12.57
C ILE A 265 -24.79 -9.68 11.78
N PRO A 266 -24.45 -9.74 10.48
CA PRO A 266 -24.68 -10.92 9.67
C PRO A 266 -23.75 -12.07 10.09
N PRO A 267 -24.06 -13.32 9.70
CA PRO A 267 -23.14 -14.43 9.90
C PRO A 267 -21.76 -14.13 9.26
N TYR A 268 -20.70 -14.58 9.93
CA TYR A 268 -19.36 -14.40 9.43
C TYR A 268 -19.15 -15.17 8.12
N PRO A 269 -18.54 -14.58 7.09
CA PRO A 269 -18.37 -15.25 5.80
C PRO A 269 -17.42 -16.45 5.91
N THR A 270 -17.62 -17.43 5.03
CA THR A 270 -16.81 -18.66 5.00
C THR A 270 -15.78 -18.62 3.88
N VAL A 271 -14.63 -19.24 4.10
CA VAL A 271 -13.60 -19.45 3.08
C VAL A 271 -13.84 -20.78 2.38
N LYS A 272 -13.80 -20.77 1.06
CA LYS A 272 -13.70 -21.97 0.25
C LYS A 272 -12.24 -22.14 -0.18
N GLU A 273 -11.59 -23.24 0.23
CA GLU A 273 -10.20 -23.53 -0.15
C GLU A 273 -10.09 -23.64 -1.69
N PRO A 274 -9.25 -22.83 -2.34
CA PRO A 274 -9.04 -22.94 -3.77
C PRO A 274 -8.21 -24.17 -4.10
N THR A 275 -8.42 -24.73 -5.28
CA THR A 275 -7.61 -25.82 -5.83
C THR A 275 -6.79 -25.30 -6.99
N HIS A 276 -5.52 -25.73 -7.06
CA HIS A 276 -4.59 -25.32 -8.10
C HIS A 276 -4.07 -26.52 -8.89
N ASP A 277 -3.96 -26.36 -10.20
CA ASP A 277 -3.33 -27.31 -11.13
C ASP A 277 -1.85 -26.96 -11.39
N PHE A 278 -1.30 -25.99 -10.66
CA PHE A 278 0.10 -25.54 -10.73
C PHE A 278 0.75 -25.54 -9.34
N LYS A 279 2.09 -25.53 -9.33
CA LYS A 279 2.91 -25.48 -8.11
C LYS A 279 3.61 -24.13 -7.92
N VAL A 280 3.87 -23.42 -9.01
CA VAL A 280 4.56 -22.14 -9.01
C VAL A 280 3.68 -21.09 -9.69
N ALA A 281 3.52 -19.98 -9.05
CA ALA A 281 2.92 -18.77 -9.60
C ALA A 281 4.03 -17.74 -9.83
N ALA A 282 4.14 -17.19 -11.04
CA ALA A 282 5.19 -16.26 -11.43
C ALA A 282 4.58 -14.90 -11.80
N ALA A 283 4.99 -13.85 -11.10
CA ALA A 283 4.58 -12.48 -11.37
C ALA A 283 5.77 -11.66 -11.87
N GLU A 284 5.62 -10.99 -13.02
CA GLU A 284 6.66 -10.17 -13.63
C GLU A 284 6.85 -8.85 -12.88
N LYS A 285 8.09 -8.56 -12.50
CA LYS A 285 8.53 -7.25 -11.98
C LYS A 285 9.93 -6.97 -12.50
N SER A 286 10.02 -6.42 -13.71
CA SER A 286 11.26 -6.28 -14.49
C SER A 286 12.30 -5.34 -13.90
N ASN A 287 11.91 -4.37 -13.08
CA ASN A 287 12.79 -3.31 -12.58
C ASN A 287 13.43 -3.61 -11.21
N ILE A 288 13.56 -4.89 -10.84
CA ILE A 288 14.20 -5.33 -9.60
C ILE A 288 15.25 -6.40 -9.86
N ASN A 289 16.27 -6.48 -8.99
CA ASN A 289 17.39 -7.42 -9.07
C ASN A 289 17.32 -8.52 -7.99
N GLN A 290 16.16 -8.66 -7.37
CA GLN A 290 15.88 -9.67 -6.35
C GLN A 290 14.59 -10.38 -6.70
N SER A 291 14.45 -11.61 -6.22
CA SER A 291 13.20 -12.36 -6.25
C SER A 291 12.56 -12.34 -4.86
N TYR A 292 11.27 -12.05 -4.82
CA TYR A 292 10.45 -12.07 -3.62
C TYR A 292 9.56 -13.31 -3.65
N LEU A 293 9.58 -14.06 -2.60
CA LEU A 293 9.01 -15.41 -2.53
C LEU A 293 7.99 -15.52 -1.41
N SER A 294 6.92 -16.26 -1.65
CA SER A 294 6.05 -16.77 -0.60
C SER A 294 5.64 -18.19 -0.92
N ILE A 295 5.82 -19.11 0.03
CA ILE A 295 5.56 -20.55 -0.12
C ILE A 295 4.57 -20.94 0.97
N GLY A 296 3.47 -21.62 0.61
CA GLY A 296 2.52 -22.07 1.61
C GLY A 296 1.15 -22.46 1.05
N HIS A 297 0.20 -22.53 1.94
CA HIS A 297 -1.18 -22.93 1.66
C HIS A 297 -2.15 -22.29 2.68
N LEU A 298 -3.46 -22.47 2.47
CA LEU A 298 -4.47 -22.08 3.43
C LEU A 298 -4.19 -22.75 4.79
N GLY A 299 -4.18 -21.97 5.85
CA GLY A 299 -3.93 -22.44 7.22
C GLY A 299 -5.20 -23.00 7.88
N ILE A 300 -5.34 -22.78 9.17
CA ILE A 300 -6.45 -23.29 9.96
C ILE A 300 -7.09 -22.17 10.79
N LYS A 301 -8.32 -22.41 11.26
CA LYS A 301 -8.91 -21.64 12.34
C LYS A 301 -8.17 -21.91 13.66
N GLU A 302 -8.23 -20.96 14.57
CA GLU A 302 -7.66 -21.15 15.91
C GLU A 302 -8.20 -22.45 16.54
N ASN A 303 -7.28 -23.33 16.89
CA ASN A 303 -7.56 -24.53 17.67
C ASN A 303 -6.88 -24.38 19.05
N ILE A 304 -7.69 -24.28 20.08
CA ILE A 304 -7.19 -24.05 21.45
C ILE A 304 -6.25 -25.18 21.92
N GLU A 305 -6.54 -26.44 21.54
CA GLU A 305 -5.75 -27.62 21.93
C GLU A 305 -4.34 -27.61 21.32
N ASP A 306 -4.21 -27.13 20.09
CA ASP A 306 -2.93 -27.10 19.38
C ASP A 306 -2.20 -25.76 19.51
N LYS A 307 -2.83 -24.73 20.05
CA LYS A 307 -2.30 -23.36 20.08
C LYS A 307 -0.89 -23.28 20.67
N ALA A 308 -0.68 -23.86 21.86
CA ALA A 308 0.61 -23.87 22.52
C ALA A 308 1.67 -24.63 21.69
N LYS A 309 1.29 -25.79 21.14
CA LYS A 309 2.17 -26.63 20.31
C LYS A 309 2.56 -25.89 19.04
N ILE A 310 1.62 -25.21 18.36
CA ILE A 310 1.87 -24.41 17.14
C ILE A 310 2.81 -23.24 17.47
N MET A 311 2.65 -22.58 18.60
CA MET A 311 3.51 -21.46 18.98
C MET A 311 4.97 -21.92 19.20
N VAL A 312 5.17 -23.04 19.90
CA VAL A 312 6.51 -23.62 20.09
C VAL A 312 7.09 -24.10 18.76
N PHE A 313 6.29 -24.79 17.93
CA PHE A 313 6.67 -25.17 16.58
C PHE A 313 7.13 -23.96 15.75
N ASN A 314 6.35 -22.89 15.66
CA ASN A 314 6.70 -21.67 14.94
C ASN A 314 8.00 -21.04 15.44
N SER A 315 8.22 -21.02 16.77
CA SER A 315 9.44 -20.49 17.38
C SER A 315 10.68 -21.28 16.93
N ILE A 316 10.59 -22.61 16.88
CA ILE A 316 11.70 -23.48 16.42
C ILE A 316 11.89 -23.35 14.91
N PHE A 317 10.81 -23.34 14.13
CA PHE A 317 10.90 -23.54 12.70
C PHE A 317 11.19 -22.24 11.92
N SER A 318 10.44 -21.16 12.22
CA SER A 318 10.44 -19.97 11.35
C SER A 318 10.54 -18.62 12.06
N GLN A 319 10.25 -18.55 13.36
CA GLN A 319 10.25 -17.28 14.11
C GLN A 319 11.58 -17.05 14.83
N GLY A 320 12.13 -15.84 14.66
CA GLY A 320 13.40 -15.44 15.27
C GLY A 320 14.64 -15.88 14.46
N PHE A 321 15.78 -15.28 14.83
CA PHE A 321 17.04 -15.48 14.10
C PHE A 321 17.65 -16.87 14.28
N ALA A 322 17.37 -17.55 15.38
CA ALA A 322 17.86 -18.90 15.69
C ALA A 322 17.00 -20.00 15.10
N SER A 323 15.85 -19.69 14.50
CA SER A 323 14.96 -20.70 13.92
C SER A 323 15.63 -21.51 12.80
N ARG A 324 15.15 -22.73 12.57
CA ARG A 324 15.75 -23.66 11.60
C ARG A 324 15.83 -23.06 10.21
N LEU A 325 14.75 -22.44 9.71
CA LEU A 325 14.75 -21.80 8.39
C LEU A 325 15.79 -20.68 8.30
N ASN A 326 15.86 -19.79 9.30
CA ASN A 326 16.87 -18.73 9.29
C ASN A 326 18.30 -19.29 9.42
N SER A 327 18.51 -20.27 10.28
CA SER A 327 19.82 -20.91 10.44
C SER A 327 20.30 -21.58 9.16
N ARG A 328 19.42 -22.27 8.43
CA ARG A 328 19.76 -22.96 7.18
C ARG A 328 19.91 -21.97 6.04
N VAL A 329 18.87 -21.22 5.71
CA VAL A 329 18.81 -20.45 4.45
C VAL A 329 19.59 -19.14 4.54
N ARG A 330 19.53 -18.47 5.72
CA ARG A 330 20.25 -17.22 5.94
C ARG A 330 21.70 -17.45 6.37
N VAL A 331 21.94 -18.24 7.45
CA VAL A 331 23.26 -18.32 8.06
C VAL A 331 24.16 -19.28 7.33
N LYS A 332 23.71 -20.54 7.10
CA LYS A 332 24.54 -21.57 6.47
C LYS A 332 24.70 -21.38 4.96
N MET A 333 23.61 -21.02 4.26
CA MET A 333 23.60 -20.90 2.81
C MET A 333 23.77 -19.47 2.30
N GLY A 334 23.52 -18.46 3.13
CA GLY A 334 23.67 -17.04 2.74
C GLY A 334 22.71 -16.56 1.65
N LEU A 335 21.57 -17.26 1.46
CA LEU A 335 20.66 -17.00 0.35
C LEU A 335 19.69 -15.84 0.61
N THR A 336 19.48 -15.46 1.86
CA THR A 336 18.54 -14.40 2.23
C THR A 336 19.02 -13.61 3.44
N TYR A 337 18.44 -12.44 3.65
CA TYR A 337 18.58 -11.68 4.89
C TYR A 337 17.72 -12.26 6.04
N GLY A 338 16.58 -12.87 5.74
CA GLY A 338 15.70 -13.52 6.72
C GLY A 338 14.47 -14.13 6.08
N ILE A 339 13.92 -15.12 6.76
CA ILE A 339 12.65 -15.76 6.42
C ILE A 339 11.71 -15.53 7.57
N PHE A 340 10.46 -15.26 7.27
CA PHE A 340 9.39 -15.08 8.24
C PHE A 340 8.12 -15.79 7.78
N GLY A 341 7.29 -16.12 8.73
CA GLY A 341 6.05 -16.85 8.51
C GLY A 341 5.82 -17.89 9.61
N GLY A 342 5.00 -18.88 9.32
CA GLY A 342 4.65 -19.98 10.20
C GLY A 342 3.26 -20.50 9.94
N VAL A 343 2.75 -21.33 10.83
CA VAL A 343 1.36 -21.73 10.90
C VAL A 343 0.61 -20.64 11.67
N LEU A 344 -0.04 -19.73 10.95
CA LEU A 344 -0.86 -18.67 11.54
C LEU A 344 -2.32 -19.11 11.56
N THR A 345 -2.99 -18.77 12.66
CA THR A 345 -4.38 -19.13 12.87
C THR A 345 -5.20 -17.87 13.10
N GLU A 346 -6.41 -17.82 12.54
CA GLU A 346 -7.37 -16.77 12.77
C GLU A 346 -8.61 -17.35 13.47
N PHE A 347 -9.35 -16.50 14.18
CA PHE A 347 -10.45 -17.01 15.02
C PHE A 347 -11.66 -17.44 14.19
N HIS A 348 -12.11 -16.59 13.28
CA HIS A 348 -13.33 -16.82 12.52
C HIS A 348 -13.11 -17.56 11.21
N TYR A 349 -11.91 -17.52 10.62
CA TYR A 349 -11.59 -18.13 9.34
C TYR A 349 -10.19 -18.80 9.39
N PRO A 350 -9.85 -19.66 8.42
CA PRO A 350 -8.52 -20.25 8.36
C PRO A 350 -7.45 -19.18 8.14
N GLY A 351 -6.42 -19.17 8.97
CA GLY A 351 -5.27 -18.31 8.78
C GLY A 351 -4.39 -18.75 7.61
N ARG A 352 -3.08 -18.49 7.67
CA ARG A 352 -2.10 -18.81 6.62
C ARG A 352 -1.01 -19.72 7.16
N THR A 353 -0.69 -20.77 6.43
CA THR A 353 0.58 -21.50 6.61
C THR A 353 1.51 -21.05 5.50
N PHE A 354 2.50 -20.21 5.82
CA PHE A 354 3.35 -19.60 4.80
C PHE A 354 4.76 -19.29 5.31
N PHE A 355 5.70 -19.20 4.36
CA PHE A 355 7.07 -18.78 4.57
C PHE A 355 7.46 -17.81 3.46
N SER A 356 7.78 -16.57 3.82
CA SER A 356 8.12 -15.51 2.87
C SER A 356 9.55 -15.04 3.08
N THR A 357 10.21 -14.73 1.97
CA THR A 357 11.57 -14.21 1.95
C THR A 357 11.84 -13.45 0.65
N PHE A 358 12.99 -12.81 0.58
CA PHE A 358 13.56 -12.30 -0.67
C PHE A 358 15.01 -12.76 -0.79
N THR A 359 15.45 -12.95 -2.02
CA THR A 359 16.79 -13.46 -2.34
C THR A 359 17.34 -12.77 -3.59
N LYS A 360 18.63 -12.92 -3.86
CA LYS A 360 19.18 -12.51 -5.15
C LYS A 360 18.55 -13.32 -6.28
N THR A 361 18.41 -12.71 -7.45
CA THR A 361 17.78 -13.35 -8.60
C THR A 361 18.41 -14.70 -8.94
N GLU A 362 19.75 -14.81 -8.91
CA GLU A 362 20.49 -16.04 -9.17
C GLU A 362 20.27 -17.15 -8.14
N SER A 363 19.81 -16.81 -6.94
CA SER A 363 19.58 -17.75 -5.84
C SER A 363 18.11 -18.16 -5.67
N THR A 364 17.24 -17.76 -6.58
CA THR A 364 15.78 -17.96 -6.46
C THR A 364 15.41 -19.44 -6.26
N ILE A 365 15.88 -20.30 -7.11
CA ILE A 365 15.53 -21.73 -7.08
C ILE A 365 16.17 -22.43 -5.88
N ASP A 366 17.42 -22.10 -5.56
CA ASP A 366 18.11 -22.67 -4.41
C ASP A 366 17.44 -22.29 -3.09
N ALA A 367 16.96 -21.04 -2.96
CA ALA A 367 16.23 -20.61 -1.78
C ALA A 367 14.90 -21.39 -1.63
N ILE A 368 14.15 -21.58 -2.72
CA ILE A 368 12.91 -22.35 -2.71
C ILE A 368 13.19 -23.81 -2.30
N LYS A 369 14.17 -24.45 -2.91
CA LYS A 369 14.57 -25.84 -2.59
C LYS A 369 14.99 -25.96 -1.13
N ALA A 370 15.81 -25.04 -0.63
CA ALA A 370 16.28 -25.05 0.76
C ALA A 370 15.14 -24.93 1.78
N ILE A 371 14.11 -24.15 1.47
CA ILE A 371 12.91 -24.03 2.31
C ILE A 371 12.13 -25.34 2.30
N PHE A 372 11.87 -25.92 1.13
CA PHE A 372 11.18 -27.21 1.03
C PHE A 372 11.94 -28.36 1.71
N ASP A 373 13.26 -28.42 1.57
CA ASP A 373 14.09 -29.40 2.24
C ASP A 373 13.96 -29.29 3.76
N GLU A 374 13.95 -28.08 4.32
CA GLU A 374 13.80 -27.90 5.76
C GLU A 374 12.37 -28.25 6.23
N ILE A 375 11.33 -27.95 5.42
CA ILE A 375 9.96 -28.41 5.66
C ILE A 375 9.90 -29.93 5.72
N LEU A 376 10.55 -30.63 4.78
CA LEU A 376 10.58 -32.09 4.75
C LEU A 376 11.38 -32.67 5.92
N THR A 377 12.44 -32.00 6.35
CA THR A 377 13.28 -32.41 7.47
C THR A 377 12.52 -32.36 8.78
N ILE A 378 11.90 -31.19 9.11
CA ILE A 378 11.17 -31.05 10.39
C ILE A 378 9.93 -31.95 10.48
N ARG A 379 9.37 -32.38 9.35
CA ARG A 379 8.28 -33.38 9.31
C ARG A 379 8.72 -34.81 9.59
N LYS A 380 10.02 -35.09 9.64
CA LYS A 380 10.58 -36.46 9.79
C LYS A 380 11.37 -36.62 11.09
N GLU A 381 11.98 -35.55 11.58
CA GLU A 381 12.96 -35.62 12.65
C GLU A 381 12.43 -34.91 13.90
N LEU A 382 12.68 -35.51 15.06
CA LEU A 382 12.44 -34.84 16.33
C LEU A 382 13.38 -33.65 16.49
N VAL A 383 12.89 -32.60 17.09
CA VAL A 383 13.73 -31.46 17.50
C VAL A 383 14.59 -31.84 18.69
N SER A 384 15.76 -31.26 18.81
CA SER A 384 16.65 -31.52 19.97
C SER A 384 16.06 -30.95 21.27
N ALA A 385 16.49 -31.51 22.39
CA ALA A 385 16.09 -30.99 23.69
C ALA A 385 16.52 -29.53 23.92
N GLU A 386 17.63 -29.13 23.30
CA GLU A 386 18.14 -27.74 23.36
C GLU A 386 17.24 -26.78 22.55
N GLU A 387 16.91 -27.09 21.29
CA GLU A 387 15.98 -26.29 20.48
C GLU A 387 14.62 -26.14 21.18
N LEU A 388 14.09 -27.24 21.73
CA LEU A 388 12.81 -27.19 22.43
C LEU A 388 12.87 -26.31 23.67
N LYS A 389 13.96 -26.42 24.46
CA LYS A 389 14.16 -25.61 25.64
C LYS A 389 14.28 -24.12 25.29
N GLU A 390 15.12 -23.79 24.33
CA GLU A 390 15.31 -22.41 23.87
C GLU A 390 14.02 -21.78 23.35
N ALA A 391 13.23 -22.52 22.59
CA ALA A 391 11.94 -22.02 22.08
C ALA A 391 10.94 -21.76 23.20
N LYS A 392 10.84 -22.65 24.18
CA LYS A 392 9.98 -22.45 25.36
C LYS A 392 10.46 -21.27 26.21
N ASP A 393 11.74 -21.19 26.49
CA ASP A 393 12.34 -20.11 27.27
C ASP A 393 12.13 -18.75 26.56
N TYR A 394 12.35 -18.69 25.26
CA TYR A 394 12.08 -17.51 24.44
C TYR A 394 10.61 -17.07 24.55
N PHE A 395 9.67 -18.01 24.36
CA PHE A 395 8.24 -17.70 24.45
C PHE A 395 7.87 -17.21 25.87
N LEU A 396 8.21 -17.94 26.91
CA LEU A 396 7.86 -17.60 28.29
C LEU A 396 8.46 -16.26 28.73
N ASN A 397 9.73 -16.00 28.33
CA ASN A 397 10.41 -14.75 28.68
C ASN A 397 9.91 -13.55 27.86
N SER A 398 9.52 -13.76 26.60
CA SER A 398 8.97 -12.69 25.77
C SER A 398 7.51 -12.39 26.05
N HIS A 399 6.76 -13.39 26.53
CA HIS A 399 5.32 -13.25 26.80
C HIS A 399 5.01 -12.18 27.86
N VAL A 400 5.88 -11.99 28.84
CA VAL A 400 5.74 -10.95 29.87
C VAL A 400 5.62 -9.54 29.29
N PHE A 401 6.23 -9.27 28.12
CA PHE A 401 6.15 -7.97 27.48
C PHE A 401 4.74 -7.65 26.94
N ASN A 402 3.89 -8.66 26.77
CA ASN A 402 2.48 -8.45 26.40
C ASN A 402 1.68 -7.78 27.53
N TYR A 403 2.21 -7.79 28.75
CA TYR A 403 1.60 -7.23 29.96
C TYR A 403 2.40 -6.04 30.52
N SER A 404 3.25 -5.43 29.69
CA SER A 404 4.19 -4.38 30.12
C SER A 404 3.50 -3.05 30.47
N THR A 405 2.28 -2.82 29.99
CA THR A 405 1.49 -1.62 30.30
C THR A 405 0.02 -1.98 30.60
N PRO A 406 -0.69 -1.16 31.40
CA PRO A 406 -2.12 -1.34 31.64
C PRO A 406 -2.95 -1.42 30.35
N ASP A 407 -2.61 -0.62 29.33
CA ASP A 407 -3.31 -0.63 28.03
C ASP A 407 -3.17 -1.95 27.29
N ARG A 408 -1.97 -2.57 27.29
CA ARG A 408 -1.76 -3.89 26.69
C ARG A 408 -2.53 -4.97 27.42
N ILE A 409 -2.52 -4.93 28.76
CA ILE A 409 -3.27 -5.87 29.60
C ILE A 409 -4.76 -5.77 29.29
N LEU A 410 -5.29 -4.54 29.30
CA LEU A 410 -6.69 -4.31 29.03
C LEU A 410 -7.08 -4.74 27.62
N PHE A 411 -6.31 -4.33 26.60
CA PHE A 411 -6.62 -4.70 25.21
C PHE A 411 -6.60 -6.22 24.99
N ARG A 412 -5.69 -6.93 25.64
CA ARG A 412 -5.65 -8.39 25.59
C ARG A 412 -6.88 -9.03 26.24
N SER A 413 -7.31 -8.51 27.37
CA SER A 413 -8.55 -8.95 28.03
C SER A 413 -9.78 -8.65 27.17
N LEU A 414 -9.86 -7.45 26.57
CA LEU A 414 -10.92 -7.10 25.62
C LEU A 414 -10.93 -8.06 24.44
N SER A 415 -9.76 -8.39 23.88
CA SER A 415 -9.65 -9.35 22.78
C SER A 415 -10.13 -10.74 23.18
N ASN A 416 -9.77 -11.23 24.36
CA ASN A 416 -10.26 -12.52 24.84
C ASN A 416 -11.79 -12.51 25.01
N GLU A 417 -12.36 -11.45 25.59
CA GLU A 417 -13.81 -11.30 25.74
C GLU A 417 -14.52 -11.18 24.37
N PHE A 418 -13.94 -10.40 23.45
CA PHE A 418 -14.48 -10.19 22.11
C PHE A 418 -14.60 -11.49 21.33
N TYR A 419 -13.59 -12.37 21.43
CA TYR A 419 -13.58 -13.70 20.81
C TYR A 419 -14.19 -14.80 21.69
N GLY A 420 -14.76 -14.48 22.85
CA GLY A 420 -15.38 -15.47 23.73
C GLY A 420 -14.38 -16.48 24.33
N ARG A 421 -13.10 -16.10 24.45
CA ARG A 421 -12.10 -16.93 25.12
C ARG A 421 -12.26 -16.87 26.64
N PRO A 422 -11.88 -17.93 27.38
CA PRO A 422 -11.86 -17.89 28.83
C PRO A 422 -10.97 -16.76 29.37
N GLU A 423 -11.30 -16.23 30.53
CA GLU A 423 -10.50 -15.16 31.18
C GLU A 423 -9.06 -15.60 31.49
N ASP A 424 -8.87 -16.87 31.83
CA ASP A 424 -7.58 -17.52 32.13
C ASP A 424 -6.87 -18.12 30.89
N ALA A 425 -7.31 -17.74 29.68
CA ALA A 425 -6.77 -18.30 28.41
C ALA A 425 -5.25 -18.11 28.29
N ASP A 426 -4.74 -16.98 28.78
CA ASP A 426 -3.31 -16.66 28.68
C ASP A 426 -2.46 -17.42 29.69
N GLU A 427 -2.95 -17.56 30.93
CA GLU A 427 -2.30 -18.37 31.96
C GLU A 427 -2.24 -19.84 31.53
N LYS A 428 -3.35 -20.38 31.03
CA LYS A 428 -3.40 -21.74 30.49
C LYS A 428 -2.44 -21.92 29.33
N LEU A 429 -2.37 -20.93 28.40
CA LEU A 429 -1.43 -20.97 27.28
C LEU A 429 0.02 -21.09 27.77
N MET A 430 0.42 -20.32 28.78
CA MET A 430 1.77 -20.39 29.36
C MET A 430 2.06 -21.74 30.02
N GLU A 431 1.07 -22.31 30.72
CA GLU A 431 1.20 -23.64 31.31
C GLU A 431 1.31 -24.73 30.24
N ASP A 432 0.52 -24.63 29.18
CA ASP A 432 0.52 -25.61 28.08
C ASP A 432 1.80 -25.53 27.24
N VAL A 433 2.38 -24.33 27.03
CA VAL A 433 3.71 -24.18 26.41
C VAL A 433 4.78 -24.97 27.20
N LYS A 434 4.76 -24.93 28.54
CA LYS A 434 5.71 -25.69 29.34
C LYS A 434 5.61 -27.21 29.12
N LYS A 435 4.43 -27.73 28.83
CA LYS A 435 4.14 -29.16 28.61
C LYS A 435 4.48 -29.66 27.21
N VAL A 436 4.69 -28.79 26.22
CA VAL A 436 4.98 -29.19 24.83
C VAL A 436 6.23 -30.07 24.77
N THR A 437 6.18 -31.16 24.03
CA THR A 437 7.28 -32.11 23.82
C THR A 437 7.84 -32.03 22.39
N ALA A 438 8.96 -32.73 22.13
CA ALA A 438 9.51 -32.82 20.78
C ALA A 438 8.57 -33.57 19.83
N GLU A 439 7.83 -34.58 20.34
CA GLU A 439 6.82 -35.31 19.60
C GLU A 439 5.65 -34.40 19.21
N ASN A 440 5.24 -33.49 20.10
CA ASN A 440 4.21 -32.50 19.75
C ASN A 440 4.67 -31.56 18.63
N VAL A 441 5.92 -31.14 18.61
CA VAL A 441 6.48 -30.32 17.52
C VAL A 441 6.46 -31.09 16.20
N LEU A 442 6.86 -32.37 16.20
CA LEU A 442 6.80 -33.25 15.05
C LEU A 442 5.35 -33.46 14.58
N GLU A 443 4.42 -33.68 15.52
CA GLU A 443 2.98 -33.78 15.22
C GLU A 443 2.45 -32.51 14.52
N MET A 444 2.81 -31.32 15.00
CA MET A 444 2.40 -30.05 14.37
C MET A 444 2.99 -29.89 12.97
N ALA A 445 4.26 -30.25 12.80
CA ALA A 445 4.90 -30.24 11.48
C ALA A 445 4.18 -31.17 10.49
N GLN A 446 3.85 -32.39 10.92
CA GLN A 446 3.15 -33.38 10.08
C GLN A 446 1.71 -32.97 9.76
N LYS A 447 1.01 -32.40 10.73
CA LYS A 447 -0.40 -32.02 10.62
C LYS A 447 -0.62 -30.75 9.81
N TYR A 448 0.22 -29.74 9.96
CA TYR A 448 -0.02 -28.39 9.44
C TYR A 448 0.92 -27.94 8.34
N LEU A 449 2.04 -28.59 8.11
CA LEU A 449 2.83 -28.42 6.89
C LEU A 449 2.43 -29.48 5.88
N THR A 450 1.68 -29.13 4.87
CA THR A 450 1.22 -30.04 3.81
C THR A 450 1.89 -29.67 2.49
N PRO A 451 3.11 -30.18 2.19
CA PRO A 451 3.88 -29.81 1.00
C PRO A 451 3.11 -30.01 -0.31
N GLU A 452 2.23 -31.00 -0.36
CA GLU A 452 1.41 -31.31 -1.52
C GLU A 452 0.41 -30.20 -1.88
N LYS A 453 -0.05 -29.45 -0.86
CA LYS A 453 -0.96 -28.31 -1.01
C LYS A 453 -0.23 -26.98 -1.20
N MET A 454 1.07 -26.92 -0.93
CA MET A 454 1.81 -25.67 -1.02
C MET A 454 1.93 -25.17 -2.45
N VAL A 455 1.70 -23.87 -2.61
CA VAL A 455 2.00 -23.10 -3.81
C VAL A 455 3.16 -22.16 -3.53
N THR A 456 3.99 -21.93 -4.54
CA THR A 456 5.12 -21.00 -4.47
C THR A 456 4.81 -19.79 -5.34
N LEU A 457 4.74 -18.60 -4.76
CA LEU A 457 4.70 -17.35 -5.51
C LEU A 457 6.11 -16.80 -5.67
N VAL A 458 6.47 -16.43 -6.90
CA VAL A 458 7.74 -15.80 -7.27
C VAL A 458 7.45 -14.46 -7.94
N VAL A 459 7.85 -13.36 -7.32
CA VAL A 459 7.78 -12.00 -7.88
C VAL A 459 9.18 -11.52 -8.19
N GLY A 460 9.47 -11.24 -9.47
CA GLY A 460 10.81 -10.83 -9.89
C GLY A 460 10.88 -10.62 -11.40
N ASN A 461 12.07 -10.29 -11.89
CA ASN A 461 12.34 -10.27 -13.32
C ASN A 461 12.43 -11.72 -13.83
N GLN A 462 11.36 -12.21 -14.45
CA GLN A 462 11.25 -13.61 -14.86
C GLN A 462 12.30 -14.01 -15.89
N LYS A 463 12.68 -13.09 -16.78
CA LYS A 463 13.77 -13.31 -17.74
C LYS A 463 15.10 -13.53 -17.03
N ASP A 464 15.45 -12.64 -16.11
CA ASP A 464 16.69 -12.72 -15.33
C ASP A 464 16.72 -13.97 -14.43
N ILE A 465 15.58 -14.37 -13.84
CA ILE A 465 15.47 -15.59 -13.06
C ILE A 465 15.79 -16.78 -13.94
N LYS A 466 15.18 -16.88 -15.12
CA LYS A 466 15.41 -17.98 -16.06
C LYS A 466 16.86 -18.07 -16.52
N GLU A 467 17.48 -16.92 -16.82
CA GLU A 467 18.86 -16.87 -17.30
C GLU A 467 19.90 -17.17 -16.20
N LYS A 468 19.67 -16.69 -14.96
CA LYS A 468 20.67 -16.73 -13.88
C LYS A 468 20.44 -17.85 -12.86
N ALA A 469 19.17 -18.17 -12.53
CA ALA A 469 18.82 -19.19 -11.54
C ALA A 469 18.33 -20.49 -12.20
N GLY A 470 17.79 -20.42 -13.41
CA GLY A 470 17.22 -21.54 -14.16
C GLY A 470 15.69 -21.43 -14.30
N ASP A 471 15.12 -22.37 -15.05
CA ASP A 471 13.69 -22.40 -15.34
C ASP A 471 12.88 -22.84 -14.12
N LEU A 472 11.88 -22.05 -13.74
CA LEU A 472 10.98 -22.35 -12.61
C LEU A 472 10.18 -23.65 -12.82
N SER A 473 10.03 -24.11 -14.05
CA SER A 473 9.34 -25.38 -14.38
C SER A 473 9.98 -26.62 -13.74
N GLN A 474 11.25 -26.55 -13.33
CA GLN A 474 11.90 -27.61 -12.56
C GLN A 474 11.32 -27.80 -11.14
N LEU A 475 10.54 -26.82 -10.64
CA LEU A 475 9.85 -26.88 -9.36
C LEU A 475 8.40 -27.38 -9.48
N GLY A 476 7.90 -27.56 -10.71
CA GLY A 476 6.56 -27.99 -11.03
C GLY A 476 5.88 -27.13 -12.11
N THR A 477 4.60 -27.34 -12.34
CA THR A 477 3.81 -26.55 -13.30
C THR A 477 3.81 -25.08 -12.90
N VAL A 478 4.13 -24.17 -13.85
CA VAL A 478 4.20 -22.73 -13.64
C VAL A 478 2.97 -22.06 -14.25
N LYS A 479 2.37 -21.14 -13.50
CA LYS A 479 1.32 -20.22 -13.96
C LYS A 479 1.82 -18.79 -13.87
N GLU A 480 1.75 -18.06 -14.97
CA GLU A 480 1.98 -16.61 -14.95
C GLU A 480 0.79 -15.88 -14.34
N ILE A 481 1.09 -14.89 -13.50
CA ILE A 481 0.09 -14.05 -12.84
C ILE A 481 0.18 -12.63 -13.40
N ASP A 482 -0.94 -12.13 -13.88
CA ASP A 482 -1.08 -10.73 -14.26
C ASP A 482 -1.29 -9.86 -13.00
N ILE A 483 -0.34 -8.97 -12.75
CA ILE A 483 -0.39 -7.99 -11.67
C ILE A 483 -0.74 -6.58 -12.17
N SER A 484 -1.15 -6.44 -13.42
CA SER A 484 -1.51 -5.15 -13.99
C SER A 484 -2.62 -4.47 -13.20
N ILE A 485 -2.55 -3.16 -13.10
CA ILE A 485 -3.59 -2.36 -12.47
C ILE A 485 -4.58 -1.98 -13.57
N LYS A 486 -5.81 -2.50 -13.47
CA LYS A 486 -6.85 -2.10 -14.42
C LYS A 486 -7.04 -0.58 -14.35
N PRO A 487 -7.17 0.10 -15.49
CA PRO A 487 -7.43 1.52 -15.50
C PRO A 487 -8.75 1.83 -14.77
N PRO A 488 -8.89 3.03 -14.17
CA PRO A 488 -10.16 3.43 -13.59
C PRO A 488 -11.28 3.36 -14.63
N PRO A 489 -12.49 2.93 -14.23
CA PRO A 489 -13.64 2.91 -15.13
C PRO A 489 -13.88 4.31 -15.68
N LEU A 490 -14.16 4.39 -16.96
CA LEU A 490 -14.50 5.65 -17.62
C LEU A 490 -15.81 6.18 -17.02
N LYS A 491 -15.74 7.28 -16.27
CA LYS A 491 -16.92 7.87 -15.59
C LYS A 491 -17.97 8.44 -16.57
N GLU A 492 -17.61 8.70 -17.81
CA GLU A 492 -18.57 9.13 -18.81
C GLU A 492 -19.24 7.92 -19.45
N ILE A 493 -20.54 7.80 -19.22
CA ILE A 493 -21.40 6.98 -20.06
C ILE A 493 -21.48 7.70 -21.42
N ILE A 494 -20.55 7.32 -22.31
CA ILE A 494 -20.61 7.81 -23.68
C ILE A 494 -21.85 7.18 -24.29
N PRO A 495 -22.77 7.99 -24.83
CA PRO A 495 -23.93 7.44 -25.49
C PRO A 495 -23.48 6.45 -26.57
N ALA A 496 -24.15 5.30 -26.66
CA ALA A 496 -23.84 4.34 -27.70
C ALA A 496 -23.82 5.05 -29.07
N ALA A 497 -22.73 4.88 -29.81
CA ALA A 497 -22.54 5.54 -31.09
C ALA A 497 -23.60 5.06 -32.07
N THR A 498 -24.45 5.96 -32.56
CA THR A 498 -25.32 5.67 -33.71
C THR A 498 -24.56 5.85 -35.01
N PRO A 499 -24.96 5.18 -36.12
CA PRO A 499 -24.35 5.39 -37.43
C PRO A 499 -24.32 6.86 -37.86
N ASP A 500 -25.36 7.62 -37.55
CA ASP A 500 -25.45 9.06 -37.87
C ASP A 500 -24.48 9.89 -37.06
N MET A 501 -24.27 9.60 -35.75
CA MET A 501 -23.30 10.28 -34.94
C MET A 501 -21.87 10.02 -35.42
N LEU A 502 -21.55 8.81 -35.81
CA LEU A 502 -20.25 8.45 -36.40
C LEU A 502 -20.03 9.13 -37.74
N LYS A 503 -21.05 9.12 -38.64
CA LYS A 503 -20.98 9.79 -39.93
C LYS A 503 -20.74 11.27 -39.77
N LYS A 504 -21.52 11.96 -38.95
CA LYS A 504 -21.40 13.40 -38.69
C LYS A 504 -20.06 13.77 -38.06
N GLY A 505 -19.56 12.97 -37.12
CA GLY A 505 -18.24 13.16 -36.50
C GLY A 505 -17.12 13.04 -37.56
N GLN A 506 -17.16 11.99 -38.35
CA GLN A 506 -16.19 11.76 -39.45
C GLN A 506 -16.22 12.88 -40.49
N GLU A 507 -17.39 13.34 -40.93
CA GLU A 507 -17.56 14.45 -41.86
C GLU A 507 -16.95 15.74 -41.30
N MET A 508 -17.17 16.03 -40.02
CA MET A 508 -16.64 17.24 -39.38
C MET A 508 -15.12 17.21 -39.27
N ILE A 509 -14.52 16.11 -38.79
CA ILE A 509 -13.05 15.96 -38.70
C ILE A 509 -12.45 16.05 -40.12
N THR A 510 -13.07 15.43 -41.15
CA THR A 510 -12.62 15.51 -42.54
C THR A 510 -12.69 16.93 -43.07
N SER A 511 -13.74 17.68 -42.73
CA SER A 511 -13.88 19.10 -43.10
C SER A 511 -12.75 19.92 -42.46
N LEU A 512 -12.49 19.76 -41.19
CA LEU A 512 -11.42 20.48 -40.47
C LEU A 512 -10.03 20.14 -41.04
N ALA A 513 -9.76 18.87 -41.33
CA ALA A 513 -8.51 18.40 -41.91
C ALA A 513 -8.28 19.00 -43.34
N ASN A 514 -9.33 19.35 -44.08
CA ASN A 514 -9.24 19.93 -45.40
C ASN A 514 -9.32 21.48 -45.41
N THR A 515 -9.67 22.09 -44.31
CA THR A 515 -9.78 23.56 -44.13
C THR A 515 -8.78 24.11 -43.13
N THR A 516 -9.18 24.20 -41.86
CA THR A 516 -8.42 24.81 -40.75
C THR A 516 -7.06 24.13 -40.52
N TYR A 517 -7.02 22.81 -40.61
CA TYR A 517 -5.82 22.01 -40.33
C TYR A 517 -5.16 21.44 -41.62
N LYS A 518 -5.50 21.99 -42.77
CA LYS A 518 -5.01 21.50 -44.09
C LYS A 518 -3.50 21.38 -44.19
N LYS A 519 -2.78 22.27 -43.55
CA LYS A 519 -1.31 22.32 -43.57
C LYS A 519 -0.63 21.30 -42.68
N TYR A 520 -1.37 20.64 -41.76
CA TYR A 520 -0.82 19.54 -40.96
C TYR A 520 -0.24 18.40 -41.81
N LYS A 521 -0.81 18.18 -43.01
CA LYS A 521 -0.28 17.20 -44.00
C LYS A 521 1.16 17.48 -44.44
N GLN A 522 1.65 18.72 -44.27
CA GLN A 522 2.99 19.16 -44.66
C GLN A 522 3.95 19.19 -43.46
N LEU A 523 3.46 18.94 -42.24
CA LEU A 523 4.26 18.95 -41.02
C LEU A 523 5.09 17.67 -40.96
N LYS A 524 6.40 17.81 -41.03
CA LYS A 524 7.36 16.69 -40.94
C LYS A 524 8.05 16.69 -39.59
N SER A 525 8.27 17.87 -39.05
CA SER A 525 8.90 18.04 -37.73
C SER A 525 8.38 19.30 -37.06
N LEU A 526 8.47 19.33 -35.73
CA LEU A 526 8.07 20.44 -34.88
C LEU A 526 9.09 20.64 -33.78
N GLU A 527 9.44 21.90 -33.52
CA GLU A 527 10.15 22.30 -32.29
C GLU A 527 9.27 23.26 -31.53
N SER A 528 9.14 23.00 -30.21
CA SER A 528 8.42 23.91 -29.31
C SER A 528 9.23 24.18 -28.03
N LEU A 529 9.18 25.42 -27.58
CA LEU A 529 9.70 25.87 -26.30
C LEU A 529 8.52 26.32 -25.44
N THR A 530 8.41 25.73 -24.25
CA THR A 530 7.28 26.01 -23.34
C THR A 530 7.76 26.29 -21.92
N ASP A 531 7.08 27.23 -21.26
CA ASP A 531 7.15 27.43 -19.83
C ASP A 531 5.81 26.94 -19.24
N SER A 532 5.87 26.05 -18.24
CA SER A 532 4.70 25.51 -17.58
C SER A 532 4.83 25.63 -16.06
N THR A 533 3.73 25.89 -15.39
CA THR A 533 3.61 25.83 -13.92
C THR A 533 2.62 24.74 -13.57
N MET A 534 3.07 23.74 -12.82
CA MET A 534 2.26 22.62 -12.35
C MET A 534 1.95 22.79 -10.86
N THR A 535 0.69 22.59 -10.48
CA THR A 535 0.22 22.79 -9.10
C THR A 535 -0.16 21.44 -8.45
N PHE A 536 0.43 21.16 -7.27
CA PHE A 536 0.12 19.99 -6.43
C PHE A 536 -0.25 20.45 -5.03
N GLY A 537 -1.54 20.46 -4.70
CA GLY A 537 -2.02 21.06 -3.45
C GLY A 537 -1.56 22.51 -3.35
N ASP A 538 -0.82 22.88 -2.33
CA ASP A 538 -0.30 24.23 -2.11
C ASP A 538 1.09 24.50 -2.72
N ARG A 539 1.63 23.54 -3.49
CA ARG A 539 2.96 23.66 -4.09
C ARG A 539 2.86 23.85 -5.59
N THR A 540 3.68 24.76 -6.12
CA THR A 540 3.85 24.97 -7.54
C THR A 540 5.24 24.54 -7.99
N ILE A 541 5.32 23.99 -9.19
CA ILE A 541 6.56 23.53 -9.82
C ILE A 541 6.65 24.16 -11.20
N ASP A 542 7.71 24.93 -11.43
CA ASP A 542 8.01 25.50 -12.74
C ASP A 542 8.78 24.53 -13.60
N ILE A 543 8.37 24.38 -14.84
CA ILE A 543 8.93 23.47 -15.82
C ILE A 543 9.19 24.24 -17.11
N LYS A 544 10.41 24.23 -17.58
CA LYS A 544 10.78 24.72 -18.91
C LYS A 544 11.09 23.54 -19.80
N SER A 545 10.40 23.43 -20.94
CA SER A 545 10.58 22.29 -21.83
C SER A 545 10.97 22.73 -23.24
N LYS A 546 11.86 21.95 -23.84
CA LYS A 546 12.13 21.93 -25.27
C LYS A 546 11.69 20.59 -25.82
N THR A 547 10.72 20.62 -26.73
CA THR A 547 10.19 19.40 -27.38
C THR A 547 10.52 19.44 -28.87
N LEU A 548 11.09 18.36 -29.37
CA LEU A 548 11.34 18.12 -30.78
C LEU A 548 10.55 16.89 -31.21
N ILE A 549 9.71 17.04 -32.21
CA ILE A 549 8.95 15.92 -32.77
C ILE A 549 9.38 15.74 -34.23
N LEU A 550 9.71 14.51 -34.58
CA LEU A 550 9.85 14.10 -35.97
C LEU A 550 8.75 13.09 -36.28
N TYR A 551 7.76 13.55 -37.00
CA TYR A 551 6.59 12.74 -37.27
C TYR A 551 6.92 11.54 -38.17
N PRO A 552 6.23 10.39 -38.03
CA PRO A 552 5.05 10.24 -37.17
C PRO A 552 5.37 9.74 -35.74
N ASP A 553 6.58 9.27 -35.41
CA ASP A 553 6.80 8.36 -34.30
C ASP A 553 8.06 8.65 -33.46
N LYS A 554 8.69 9.84 -33.61
CA LYS A 554 9.88 10.18 -32.84
C LYS A 554 9.68 11.47 -32.06
N MET A 555 10.03 11.41 -30.77
CA MET A 555 9.99 12.57 -29.88
C MET A 555 11.27 12.66 -29.04
N TYR A 556 11.79 13.85 -28.90
CA TYR A 556 12.79 14.21 -27.92
C TYR A 556 12.23 15.35 -27.08
N ASN A 557 12.20 15.19 -25.78
CA ASN A 557 11.81 16.23 -24.84
C ASN A 557 12.87 16.40 -23.78
N GLU A 558 13.33 17.63 -23.59
CA GLU A 558 14.18 18.04 -22.48
C GLU A 558 13.39 18.98 -21.58
N ALA A 559 13.16 18.59 -20.32
CA ALA A 559 12.47 19.38 -19.33
C ALA A 559 13.41 19.77 -18.18
N SER A 560 13.46 21.06 -17.88
CA SER A 560 14.17 21.64 -16.73
C SER A 560 13.15 22.01 -15.66
N ILE A 561 13.27 21.44 -14.50
CA ILE A 561 12.28 21.50 -13.42
C ILE A 561 12.91 22.25 -12.23
N MET A 562 12.09 23.08 -11.52
CA MET A 562 12.51 23.83 -10.34
C MET A 562 13.76 24.71 -10.59
N GLY A 563 13.72 25.50 -11.66
CA GLY A 563 14.83 26.41 -11.99
C GLY A 563 16.11 25.73 -12.45
N GLY A 564 16.04 24.46 -12.88
CA GLY A 564 17.19 23.69 -13.36
C GLY A 564 17.79 22.71 -12.34
N MET A 565 17.23 22.63 -11.14
CA MET A 565 17.68 21.66 -10.13
C MET A 565 17.51 20.20 -10.59
N MET A 566 16.53 19.94 -11.45
CA MET A 566 16.29 18.63 -12.02
C MET A 566 16.09 18.74 -13.54
N LYS A 567 16.82 17.91 -14.27
CA LYS A 567 16.63 17.70 -15.72
C LYS A 567 16.03 16.34 -15.97
N VAL A 568 15.01 16.31 -16.83
CA VAL A 568 14.39 15.09 -17.33
C VAL A 568 14.49 15.09 -18.84
N GLU A 569 15.02 14.03 -19.40
CA GLU A 569 15.13 13.84 -20.85
C GLU A 569 14.30 12.63 -21.24
N THR A 570 13.40 12.79 -22.20
CA THR A 570 12.56 11.70 -22.72
C THR A 570 12.84 11.53 -24.21
N VAL A 571 13.19 10.33 -24.62
CA VAL A 571 13.46 9.97 -26.01
C VAL A 571 12.52 8.86 -26.44
N ILE A 572 11.77 9.08 -27.50
CA ILE A 572 10.91 8.07 -28.15
C ILE A 572 11.38 7.89 -29.58
N ASN A 573 11.49 6.65 -30.03
CA ASN A 573 11.82 6.27 -31.40
C ASN A 573 11.01 5.02 -31.78
N GLY A 574 9.89 5.24 -32.45
CA GLY A 574 8.92 4.19 -32.73
C GLY A 574 8.35 3.57 -31.45
N LYS A 575 8.47 2.26 -31.32
CA LYS A 575 8.00 1.51 -30.14
C LYS A 575 8.99 1.44 -28.97
N LYS A 576 10.13 2.10 -29.06
CA LYS A 576 11.14 2.16 -28.00
C LYS A 576 11.15 3.56 -27.39
N GLY A 577 11.22 3.64 -26.05
CA GLY A 577 11.30 4.89 -25.33
C GLY A 577 12.19 4.77 -24.09
N VAL A 578 12.86 5.86 -23.74
CA VAL A 578 13.64 5.97 -22.50
C VAL A 578 13.42 7.34 -21.86
N ARG A 579 13.46 7.35 -20.53
CA ARG A 579 13.48 8.56 -19.71
C ARG A 579 14.76 8.61 -18.90
N LYS A 580 15.52 9.70 -19.03
CA LYS A 580 16.74 9.93 -18.26
C LYS A 580 16.45 10.98 -17.20
N GLN A 581 16.74 10.64 -15.95
CA GLN A 581 16.54 11.52 -14.81
C GLN A 581 17.61 11.24 -13.74
N MET A 582 18.25 12.27 -13.22
CA MET A 582 19.28 12.16 -12.18
C MET A 582 20.39 11.13 -12.50
N GLY A 583 20.82 11.08 -13.77
CA GLY A 583 21.86 10.16 -14.24
C GLY A 583 21.40 8.71 -14.44
N LYS A 584 20.12 8.40 -14.20
CA LYS A 584 19.53 7.08 -14.46
C LYS A 584 18.73 7.09 -15.75
N THR A 585 18.89 6.05 -16.57
CA THR A 585 18.08 5.78 -17.75
C THR A 585 17.02 4.74 -17.37
N MET A 586 15.75 5.05 -17.60
CA MET A 586 14.62 4.16 -17.36
C MET A 586 13.94 3.86 -18.69
N PRO A 587 13.77 2.58 -19.07
CA PRO A 587 13.01 2.24 -20.26
C PRO A 587 11.52 2.59 -20.05
N MET A 588 10.85 2.98 -21.12
CA MET A 588 9.41 3.19 -21.18
C MET A 588 8.76 1.97 -21.83
N ASP A 589 7.65 1.52 -21.27
CA ASP A 589 6.82 0.48 -21.91
C ASP A 589 5.96 1.05 -23.05
N GLU A 590 5.36 0.17 -23.84
CA GLU A 590 4.56 0.55 -25.02
C GLU A 590 3.36 1.43 -24.63
N GLU A 591 2.73 1.16 -23.49
CA GLU A 591 1.60 1.95 -22.97
C GLU A 591 2.02 3.38 -22.58
N GLN A 592 3.16 3.54 -21.96
CA GLN A 592 3.73 4.84 -21.60
C GLN A 592 4.08 5.66 -22.86
N ILE A 593 4.59 5.00 -23.90
CA ILE A 593 4.91 5.63 -25.18
C ILE A 593 3.62 6.07 -25.88
N GLU A 594 2.63 5.20 -25.97
CA GLU A 594 1.34 5.51 -26.59
C GLU A 594 0.64 6.68 -25.89
N LYS A 595 0.64 6.72 -24.56
CA LYS A 595 0.07 7.82 -23.78
C LYS A 595 0.75 9.18 -24.04
N GLN A 596 2.03 9.20 -24.41
CA GLN A 596 2.75 10.43 -24.72
C GLN A 596 2.35 11.03 -26.08
N ILE A 597 2.00 10.20 -27.06
CA ILE A 597 1.69 10.60 -28.43
C ILE A 597 0.20 10.52 -28.76
N PHE A 598 -0.63 9.90 -27.89
CA PHE A 598 -2.06 9.75 -28.11
C PHE A 598 -2.80 11.10 -28.06
N GLY A 599 -3.65 11.34 -29.03
CA GLY A 599 -4.50 12.54 -29.10
C GLY A 599 -3.78 13.79 -29.60
N ASP A 600 -2.57 13.67 -30.16
CA ASP A 600 -1.95 14.76 -30.92
C ASP A 600 -2.85 15.13 -32.12
N LEU A 601 -3.12 16.42 -32.27
CA LEU A 601 -3.91 16.95 -33.41
C LEU A 601 -3.31 16.56 -34.75
N TYR A 602 -1.99 16.33 -34.82
CA TYR A 602 -1.32 15.79 -36.01
C TYR A 602 -1.88 14.41 -36.40
N ASP A 603 -1.97 13.49 -35.46
CA ASP A 603 -2.49 12.14 -35.73
C ASP A 603 -3.95 12.15 -36.18
N ILE A 604 -4.73 13.10 -35.68
CA ILE A 604 -6.16 13.23 -35.95
C ILE A 604 -6.41 13.89 -37.31
N PHE A 605 -5.67 14.94 -37.67
CA PHE A 605 -5.87 15.72 -38.87
C PHE A 605 -4.97 15.32 -40.04
N ASN A 606 -3.97 14.47 -39.82
CA ASN A 606 -3.20 13.85 -40.89
C ASN A 606 -3.94 12.59 -41.38
N PRO A 607 -3.95 12.26 -42.67
CA PRO A 607 -4.60 11.05 -43.14
C PRO A 607 -3.81 9.79 -42.78
N VAL A 608 -3.87 9.41 -41.51
CA VAL A 608 -3.51 8.10 -41.01
C VAL A 608 -4.68 7.12 -41.30
N PRO A 609 -4.46 5.81 -41.46
CA PRO A 609 -5.51 4.86 -41.82
C PRO A 609 -6.77 5.07 -41.02
N LYS A 610 -7.90 5.17 -41.68
CA LYS A 610 -9.25 5.40 -41.11
C LYS A 610 -9.66 4.41 -39.99
N GLU A 611 -8.82 3.41 -39.73
CA GLU A 611 -9.05 2.31 -38.79
C GLU A 611 -8.53 2.60 -37.37
N LYS A 612 -7.67 3.64 -37.20
CA LYS A 612 -7.05 3.93 -35.89
C LYS A 612 -8.02 4.62 -34.92
N TYR A 613 -8.85 5.52 -35.41
CA TYR A 613 -9.76 6.32 -34.58
C TYR A 613 -11.20 6.28 -35.09
N GLN A 614 -12.15 6.28 -34.14
CA GLN A 614 -13.55 6.54 -34.38
C GLN A 614 -13.92 7.93 -33.88
N PHE A 615 -14.73 8.65 -34.64
CA PHE A 615 -15.17 10.01 -34.34
C PHE A 615 -16.68 10.04 -34.17
N GLN A 616 -17.15 10.35 -33.00
CA GLN A 616 -18.56 10.42 -32.66
C GLN A 616 -18.96 11.84 -32.34
N TYR A 617 -19.82 12.44 -33.16
CA TYR A 617 -20.44 13.73 -32.84
C TYR A 617 -21.40 13.54 -31.64
N LEU A 618 -21.20 14.30 -30.56
CA LEU A 618 -22.05 14.17 -29.36
C LEU A 618 -23.20 15.20 -29.39
N LYS A 619 -22.87 16.48 -29.42
CA LYS A 619 -23.82 17.59 -29.25
C LYS A 619 -23.20 18.91 -29.63
N GLU A 620 -24.04 19.92 -29.66
CA GLU A 620 -23.66 21.32 -29.57
C GLU A 620 -23.66 21.75 -28.13
N GLU A 621 -22.68 22.53 -27.68
CA GLU A 621 -22.57 23.02 -26.33
C GLU A 621 -22.18 24.50 -26.28
N LYS A 622 -22.82 25.30 -25.42
CA LYS A 622 -22.48 26.70 -25.19
C LYS A 622 -21.66 26.83 -23.91
N ILE A 623 -20.48 27.41 -24.02
CA ILE A 623 -19.54 27.62 -22.93
C ILE A 623 -19.06 29.07 -22.99
N ASN A 624 -19.27 29.85 -21.95
CA ASN A 624 -18.84 31.26 -21.84
C ASN A 624 -19.22 32.11 -23.07
N GLY A 625 -20.41 31.90 -23.61
CA GLY A 625 -20.93 32.67 -24.78
C GLY A 625 -20.54 32.11 -26.14
N ASN A 626 -19.56 31.24 -26.24
CA ASN A 626 -19.14 30.57 -27.47
C ASN A 626 -19.89 29.27 -27.69
N THR A 627 -20.15 28.94 -28.95
CA THR A 627 -20.81 27.68 -29.33
C THR A 627 -19.78 26.69 -29.87
N PHE A 628 -19.79 25.49 -29.31
CA PHE A 628 -18.86 24.41 -29.65
C PHE A 628 -19.61 23.22 -30.24
N ASP A 629 -19.03 22.60 -31.24
CA ASP A 629 -19.36 21.24 -31.65
C ASP A 629 -18.49 20.27 -30.86
N VAL A 630 -19.10 19.31 -30.19
CA VAL A 630 -18.41 18.37 -29.32
C VAL A 630 -18.28 17.01 -30.01
N ILE A 631 -17.03 16.59 -30.25
CA ILE A 631 -16.67 15.31 -30.85
C ILE A 631 -15.93 14.46 -29.89
N TYR A 632 -16.33 13.20 -29.78
CA TYR A 632 -15.66 12.18 -29.01
C TYR A 632 -14.81 11.31 -29.95
N THR A 633 -13.53 11.21 -29.63
CA THR A 633 -12.56 10.42 -30.40
C THR A 633 -12.03 9.31 -29.54
N PHE A 634 -12.02 8.09 -30.02
CA PHE A 634 -11.48 6.94 -29.29
C PHE A 634 -10.77 5.95 -30.23
N ASP A 635 -9.79 5.24 -29.69
CA ASP A 635 -9.04 4.19 -30.39
C ASP A 635 -9.60 2.78 -30.10
N SER A 636 -8.96 1.76 -30.68
CA SER A 636 -9.31 0.35 -30.47
C SER A 636 -9.09 -0.13 -29.01
N GLN A 637 -8.25 0.55 -28.24
CA GLN A 637 -7.98 0.28 -26.84
C GLN A 637 -8.90 1.03 -25.88
N LYS A 638 -9.88 1.79 -26.44
CA LYS A 638 -10.81 2.66 -25.68
C LYS A 638 -10.14 3.85 -24.98
N ASN A 639 -8.92 4.24 -25.37
CA ASN A 639 -8.43 5.56 -25.03
C ASN A 639 -9.29 6.61 -25.72
N TRP A 640 -9.59 7.68 -25.01
CA TRP A 640 -10.51 8.69 -25.54
C TRP A 640 -10.03 10.12 -25.33
N VAL A 641 -10.41 10.98 -26.26
CA VAL A 641 -10.31 12.43 -26.14
C VAL A 641 -11.60 13.04 -26.63
N LYS A 642 -12.13 14.01 -25.91
CA LYS A 642 -13.27 14.81 -26.33
C LYS A 642 -12.77 16.17 -26.79
N PHE A 643 -13.07 16.54 -28.01
CA PHE A 643 -12.74 17.83 -28.61
C PHE A 643 -13.95 18.73 -28.64
N PHE A 644 -13.76 19.96 -28.21
CA PHE A 644 -14.71 21.03 -28.35
C PHE A 644 -14.19 21.98 -29.43
N ILE A 645 -14.86 21.99 -30.55
CA ILE A 645 -14.49 22.76 -31.73
C ILE A 645 -15.35 24.02 -31.76
N ASN A 646 -14.73 25.15 -31.60
CA ASN A 646 -15.42 26.44 -31.68
C ASN A 646 -15.98 26.64 -33.09
N ARG A 647 -17.26 26.95 -33.22
CA ARG A 647 -17.94 27.11 -34.53
C ARG A 647 -17.48 28.33 -35.30
N GLU A 648 -17.08 29.38 -34.63
CA GLU A 648 -16.64 30.63 -35.26
C GLU A 648 -15.18 30.52 -35.70
N THR A 649 -14.27 30.17 -34.83
CA THR A 649 -12.83 30.07 -35.11
C THR A 649 -12.44 28.79 -35.87
N ARG A 650 -13.23 27.74 -35.70
CA ARG A 650 -12.97 26.39 -36.21
C ARG A 650 -11.74 25.75 -35.56
N PHE A 651 -11.28 26.25 -34.41
CA PHE A 651 -10.18 25.67 -33.64
C PHE A 651 -10.71 24.67 -32.62
N VAL A 652 -9.86 23.69 -32.28
CA VAL A 652 -10.03 22.84 -31.09
C VAL A 652 -9.56 23.63 -29.87
N GLU A 653 -10.51 24.31 -29.22
CA GLU A 653 -10.17 25.20 -28.08
C GLU A 653 -10.21 24.48 -26.75
N ILE A 654 -10.95 23.36 -26.59
CA ILE A 654 -11.02 22.61 -25.37
C ILE A 654 -10.81 21.12 -25.69
N GLU A 655 -10.00 20.50 -24.86
CA GLU A 655 -9.77 19.05 -24.87
C GLU A 655 -10.11 18.47 -23.51
N GLU A 656 -10.86 17.38 -23.48
CA GLU A 656 -11.08 16.60 -22.27
C GLU A 656 -10.56 15.18 -22.48
N LYS A 657 -9.77 14.68 -21.53
CA LYS A 657 -9.23 13.31 -21.51
C LYS A 657 -8.98 12.84 -20.09
N LEU A 658 -8.70 11.57 -19.88
CA LEU A 658 -8.32 11.08 -18.56
C LEU A 658 -7.07 11.79 -18.04
N SER A 659 -7.12 12.22 -16.79
CA SER A 659 -6.00 12.91 -16.14
C SER A 659 -4.80 11.98 -16.02
N GLN A 660 -3.65 12.46 -16.48
CA GLN A 660 -2.34 11.80 -16.30
C GLN A 660 -1.54 12.42 -15.14
N PHE A 661 -2.12 13.36 -14.41
CA PHE A 661 -1.44 14.05 -13.31
C PHE A 661 -1.37 13.14 -12.07
N PRO A 662 -0.17 12.93 -11.49
CA PRO A 662 -0.02 12.10 -10.30
C PRO A 662 -0.92 12.57 -9.15
N GLY A 663 -1.67 11.63 -8.56
CA GLY A 663 -2.56 11.92 -7.43
C GLY A 663 -3.84 12.71 -7.77
N GLN A 664 -4.09 13.03 -9.05
CA GLN A 664 -5.26 13.77 -9.50
C GLN A 664 -6.03 12.96 -10.53
N GLN A 665 -6.93 12.11 -10.07
CA GLN A 665 -7.77 11.29 -10.95
C GLN A 665 -9.04 12.02 -11.36
N GLY A 666 -9.50 11.77 -12.58
CA GLY A 666 -10.69 12.35 -13.17
C GLY A 666 -10.46 12.75 -14.62
N THR A 667 -11.36 13.56 -15.15
CA THR A 667 -11.22 14.18 -16.47
C THR A 667 -10.33 15.41 -16.36
N ALA A 668 -9.24 15.45 -17.11
CA ALA A 668 -8.45 16.66 -17.31
C ALA A 668 -9.06 17.45 -18.49
N ARG A 669 -9.40 18.69 -18.22
CA ARG A 669 -9.93 19.65 -19.21
C ARG A 669 -8.87 20.68 -19.52
N THR A 670 -8.35 20.69 -20.73
CA THR A 670 -7.38 21.68 -21.21
C THR A 670 -8.10 22.72 -22.06
N VAL A 671 -7.99 23.97 -21.67
CA VAL A 671 -8.50 25.13 -22.41
C VAL A 671 -7.33 25.79 -23.12
N ASN A 672 -7.35 25.76 -24.43
CA ASN A 672 -6.37 26.34 -25.34
C ASN A 672 -6.78 27.76 -25.75
N SER A 673 -5.85 28.70 -25.74
CA SER A 673 -6.08 30.09 -26.13
C SER A 673 -4.84 30.72 -26.76
N ASP A 674 -4.94 32.02 -27.16
CA ASP A 674 -3.87 32.74 -27.85
C ASP A 674 -3.37 31.98 -29.08
N PHE A 675 -4.29 31.66 -30.01
CA PHE A 675 -3.96 30.93 -31.24
C PHE A 675 -3.18 31.81 -32.20
N LYS A 676 -2.06 31.31 -32.68
CA LYS A 676 -1.23 31.92 -33.71
C LYS A 676 -1.05 30.98 -34.89
N THR A 677 -1.09 31.51 -36.08
CA THR A 677 -0.87 30.73 -37.31
C THR A 677 0.59 30.86 -37.73
N ILE A 678 1.32 29.73 -37.74
CA ILE A 678 2.71 29.65 -38.17
C ILE A 678 2.76 28.78 -39.41
N GLU A 679 3.26 29.33 -40.53
CA GLU A 679 3.27 28.66 -41.83
C GLU A 679 1.91 28.11 -42.29
N GLY A 680 0.83 28.75 -41.84
CA GLY A 680 -0.55 28.34 -42.16
C GLY A 680 -1.09 27.20 -41.25
N ILE A 681 -0.42 26.88 -40.18
CA ILE A 681 -0.84 25.89 -39.16
C ILE A 681 -1.21 26.64 -37.88
N PRO A 682 -2.41 26.46 -37.31
CA PRO A 682 -2.81 27.08 -36.06
C PRO A 682 -2.22 26.33 -34.86
N PHE A 683 -1.63 27.08 -33.92
CA PHE A 683 -1.11 26.59 -32.65
C PHE A 683 -1.62 27.45 -31.52
N ALA A 684 -1.98 26.82 -30.39
CA ALA A 684 -2.28 27.52 -29.16
C ALA A 684 -0.98 27.93 -28.45
N PHE A 685 -0.91 29.18 -28.00
CA PHE A 685 0.24 29.71 -27.24
C PHE A 685 -0.01 29.76 -25.74
N GLN A 686 -1.24 29.55 -25.30
CA GLN A 686 -1.59 29.39 -23.89
C GLN A 686 -2.51 28.17 -23.74
N ALA A 687 -2.27 27.40 -22.68
CA ALA A 687 -3.11 26.29 -22.30
C ALA A 687 -3.25 26.26 -20.76
N LYS A 688 -4.49 26.06 -20.28
CA LYS A 688 -4.78 25.84 -18.86
C LYS A 688 -5.49 24.51 -18.70
N THR A 689 -4.90 23.63 -17.89
CA THR A 689 -5.49 22.32 -17.59
C THR A 689 -6.11 22.31 -16.22
N TYR A 690 -7.34 21.87 -16.17
CA TYR A 690 -8.16 21.73 -14.96
C TYR A 690 -8.42 20.26 -14.66
N VAL A 691 -8.41 19.89 -13.40
CA VAL A 691 -8.94 18.61 -12.89
C VAL A 691 -9.86 18.91 -11.72
N LYS A 692 -11.11 18.47 -11.79
CA LYS A 692 -12.15 18.83 -10.78
C LYS A 692 -12.23 20.35 -10.53
N ASP A 693 -12.27 21.13 -11.61
CA ASP A 693 -12.35 22.59 -11.63
C ASP A 693 -11.16 23.34 -10.99
N LYS A 694 -10.12 22.64 -10.56
CA LYS A 694 -8.87 23.24 -10.08
C LYS A 694 -7.83 23.28 -11.20
N VAL A 695 -7.15 24.41 -11.33
CA VAL A 695 -6.02 24.54 -12.25
C VAL A 695 -4.88 23.67 -11.74
N VAL A 696 -4.48 22.69 -12.55
CA VAL A 696 -3.37 21.76 -12.24
C VAL A 696 -2.12 22.05 -13.05
N MET A 697 -2.29 22.70 -14.23
CA MET A 697 -1.17 23.09 -15.06
C MET A 697 -1.53 24.32 -15.92
N GLU A 698 -0.63 25.27 -15.96
CA GLU A 698 -0.66 26.39 -16.92
C GLU A 698 0.57 26.31 -17.81
N THR A 699 0.39 26.41 -19.13
CA THR A 699 1.48 26.32 -20.09
C THR A 699 1.45 27.55 -21.00
N THR A 700 2.60 28.19 -21.16
CA THR A 700 2.83 29.24 -22.15
C THR A 700 3.86 28.78 -23.16
N THR A 701 3.46 28.71 -24.41
CA THR A 701 4.36 28.44 -25.53
C THR A 701 5.16 29.70 -25.87
N LYS A 702 6.46 29.63 -25.83
CA LYS A 702 7.36 30.77 -26.15
C LYS A 702 7.67 30.83 -27.64
N GLN A 703 7.89 29.67 -28.22
CA GLN A 703 8.30 29.56 -29.62
C GLN A 703 7.81 28.24 -30.20
N ILE A 704 7.40 28.29 -31.44
CA ILE A 704 7.16 27.12 -32.30
C ILE A 704 7.91 27.33 -33.63
N THR A 705 8.63 26.30 -34.08
CA THR A 705 9.28 26.25 -35.36
C THR A 705 8.75 25.03 -36.13
N VAL A 706 8.19 25.30 -37.30
CA VAL A 706 7.62 24.28 -38.19
C VAL A 706 8.74 23.78 -39.13
N ASN A 707 8.82 22.46 -39.28
CA ASN A 707 9.80 21.77 -40.15
C ASN A 707 11.27 22.19 -39.91
N PRO A 708 11.75 22.33 -38.63
CA PRO A 708 13.15 22.62 -38.38
C PRO A 708 14.04 21.48 -38.87
N LYS A 709 15.32 21.82 -39.15
CA LYS A 709 16.35 20.79 -39.30
C LYS A 709 16.64 20.18 -37.93
N ILE A 710 16.35 18.91 -37.80
CA ILE A 710 16.55 18.17 -36.53
C ILE A 710 17.76 17.26 -36.64
N ASP A 711 18.60 17.25 -35.59
CA ASP A 711 19.68 16.28 -35.44
C ASP A 711 19.09 14.92 -35.09
N LEU A 712 19.19 13.96 -35.99
CA LEU A 712 18.67 12.59 -35.77
C LEU A 712 19.38 11.83 -34.68
N SER A 713 20.55 12.28 -34.24
CA SER A 713 21.27 11.65 -33.11
C SER A 713 20.51 11.79 -31.79
N LEU A 714 19.67 12.82 -31.65
CA LEU A 714 18.85 13.04 -30.45
C LEU A 714 17.81 11.93 -30.21
N PHE A 715 17.42 11.20 -31.25
CA PHE A 715 16.46 10.10 -31.12
C PHE A 715 17.12 8.73 -30.99
N LYS A 716 18.46 8.69 -30.86
CA LYS A 716 19.17 7.44 -30.60
C LYS A 716 18.95 7.00 -29.16
N ILE A 717 18.41 5.80 -29.01
CA ILE A 717 18.32 5.11 -27.74
C ILE A 717 19.55 4.21 -27.65
N GLU A 718 20.51 4.60 -26.80
CA GLU A 718 21.66 3.75 -26.51
C GLU A 718 21.18 2.52 -25.75
N GLU A 719 21.38 1.35 -26.34
CA GLU A 719 21.23 0.10 -25.60
C GLU A 719 22.39 0.06 -24.59
N GLU A 720 22.07 0.01 -23.30
CA GLU A 720 23.12 -0.24 -22.29
C GLU A 720 23.90 -1.49 -22.70
N LYS A 721 25.18 -1.33 -22.97
CA LYS A 721 26.08 -2.46 -23.10
C LYS A 721 26.02 -3.23 -21.79
N LYS A 722 25.46 -4.45 -21.84
CA LYS A 722 25.39 -5.42 -20.76
C LYS A 722 26.74 -5.67 -20.10
#